data_0a19038d736a39312c2b7bc67602b280
#
_entry.id   0a19038d736a39312c2b7bc67602b280
#
_cell.length_a   1.000
_cell.length_b   1.000
_cell.length_c   1.000
_cell.angle_alpha   90.00
_cell.angle_beta   90.00
_cell.angle_gamma   90.00
#
_symmetry.space_group_name_H-M   'P 1'
#
loop_
_entity.id
_entity.type
_entity.pdbx_description
1 polymer ?
#
loop_
_entity_poly.entity_id
_entity_poly.type
_entity_poly.pdbx_seq_one_letter_code
_entity_poly.pdbx_strand_id
1 'polypeptide(L)'
;MNIREVLSAAGYAALDRVHGTESIDNMPCPFVEHKKQGIKYGPARIYPPKSDDPGGVTCLNCGQNWSTKQAARELSVTKEVLAGRERYVPPRQMKQETKDKEPVEPIDIRDTWIKALATTAQSRHAFEYFVRRWNNEELATEAVKHVGWTSGFKQEYWKKYKNFNLLIPLHDKDGSIVSGVRRQTTLTTSSLKSLRIPNDAVGLPSGTPVWFGDPPPAAANYAAGATLYIAEGEIDTLLLLSMREKGLISGGILGSPGGASHSKAWWEATAKHIKDPPRSVVLCLDADAAGDKYWQKSAHAFPNANRVFLPDGFDLTDVVARHGHRDAVSLLDAAKTAHYRFYRLDSGKFAYLCGGYWYIGTGREALLARLRSAGYHDEEAKGLTDTLPPARDVVFNPTTTEAVVVRNSNTFLNQFRGLPLIAEEGDSGLIEWLLFWLCNEEDNALGYVLDWLARPLQNIYSGRGAYRNKTSLIFHGDQGTGKGFVFGTDGFMRAIYGNTMSEILQNQMEDHFEPRKLTETLLLTANEVACSGYRDSKTLNRLKAWVTEPTIQIRKMRKTSEEFPIWFNMVMLSNDAMPLRLEPGDRRYSVFKQDRKLNPAMIPPLVEERDAGWPTAKYFLKKLLDRKIIRDLAVPFTNDDRDSLLDAGTPSQIVFAETVRDLGLASVVMDFTDEMDRRGRSGRYYNESTGFIGGETLMECYQFWCKQVGIHYPVRLPALYAAIRKVIPAAEGPDIGMVGRRRMRGLKGLPVHSIRDLSTPAEAQQEKANA
;
A
#
# COMPACT_ATOMS: atom_id res chain seq x y z
N MET A 1 47.86 17.54 -8.79
CA MET A 1 47.65 16.35 -9.62
C MET A 1 46.34 16.53 -10.37
N ASN A 2 46.39 16.64 -11.66
CA ASN A 2 45.21 16.75 -12.51
C ASN A 2 45.10 15.53 -13.42
N ILE A 3 43.95 15.36 -14.07
CA ILE A 3 43.66 14.13 -14.84
C ILE A 3 44.62 13.93 -16.01
N ARG A 4 45.08 15.01 -16.65
CA ARG A 4 46.02 14.94 -17.79
C ARG A 4 47.41 14.40 -17.35
N GLU A 5 47.89 14.84 -16.19
CA GLU A 5 49.15 14.34 -15.61
C GLU A 5 49.08 12.83 -15.33
N VAL A 6 47.95 12.38 -14.76
CA VAL A 6 47.69 10.99 -14.46
C VAL A 6 47.63 10.14 -15.72
N LEU A 7 46.93 10.58 -16.74
CA LEU A 7 46.82 9.82 -17.99
C LEU A 7 48.10 9.82 -18.79
N SER A 8 48.82 10.95 -18.84
CA SER A 8 50.15 11.04 -19.50
C SER A 8 51.17 10.14 -18.82
N ALA A 9 51.22 10.09 -17.47
CA ALA A 9 52.09 9.23 -16.73
C ALA A 9 51.77 7.74 -16.94
N ALA A 10 50.50 7.42 -17.23
CA ALA A 10 50.05 6.06 -17.57
C ALA A 10 50.20 5.74 -19.08
N GLY A 11 50.81 6.61 -19.86
CA GLY A 11 51.11 6.38 -21.28
C GLY A 11 49.93 6.59 -22.23
N TYR A 12 48.87 7.31 -21.81
CA TYR A 12 47.74 7.63 -22.64
C TYR A 12 47.86 9.07 -23.18
N ALA A 13 47.90 9.24 -24.52
CA ALA A 13 47.91 10.53 -25.18
C ALA A 13 46.48 11.00 -25.47
N ALA A 14 46.19 12.26 -25.23
CA ALA A 14 44.91 12.89 -25.62
C ALA A 14 44.84 13.03 -27.14
N LEU A 15 43.80 12.52 -27.77
CA LEU A 15 43.48 12.66 -29.18
C LEU A 15 42.32 13.65 -29.33
N ASP A 16 42.45 14.58 -30.24
CA ASP A 16 41.51 15.58 -30.76
C ASP A 16 40.37 16.13 -29.86
N ARG A 17 40.19 17.46 -29.92
CA ARG A 17 39.09 18.18 -29.27
C ARG A 17 37.81 18.08 -30.09
N VAL A 18 36.80 17.38 -29.55
CA VAL A 18 35.46 17.40 -30.10
C VAL A 18 34.53 18.05 -29.06
N HIS A 19 33.93 19.20 -29.40
CA HIS A 19 32.97 19.94 -28.54
C HIS A 19 33.47 20.27 -27.12
N GLY A 20 34.74 20.70 -26.97
CA GLY A 20 35.27 21.12 -25.66
C GLY A 20 35.70 19.99 -24.73
N THR A 21 35.57 18.73 -25.12
CA THR A 21 36.10 17.56 -24.44
C THR A 21 37.19 16.88 -25.27
N GLU A 22 38.23 16.36 -24.60
CA GLU A 22 39.31 15.60 -25.26
C GLU A 22 38.90 14.10 -25.23
N SER A 23 39.10 13.38 -26.34
CA SER A 23 38.90 11.94 -26.42
C SER A 23 40.24 11.21 -26.33
N ILE A 24 40.22 10.03 -25.69
CA ILE A 24 41.36 9.10 -25.63
C ILE A 24 40.90 7.77 -26.18
N ASP A 25 41.60 7.27 -27.18
CA ASP A 25 41.40 5.92 -27.67
C ASP A 25 42.25 4.89 -26.89
N ASN A 26 41.79 3.64 -26.87
CA ASN A 26 42.49 2.51 -26.29
C ASN A 26 42.73 2.55 -24.76
N MET A 27 41.96 3.32 -24.01
CA MET A 27 42.05 3.27 -22.56
C MET A 27 41.27 2.06 -21.99
N PRO A 28 41.89 1.21 -21.13
CA PRO A 28 41.15 0.14 -20.48
C PRO A 28 40.13 0.71 -19.49
N CYS A 29 38.90 0.20 -19.56
CA CYS A 29 37.89 0.51 -18.56
C CYS A 29 38.01 -0.48 -17.39
N PRO A 30 38.31 -0.04 -16.16
CA PRO A 30 38.45 -0.93 -15.02
C PRO A 30 37.12 -1.37 -14.43
N PHE A 31 36.00 -0.67 -14.75
CA PHE A 31 34.69 -1.02 -14.19
C PHE A 31 34.03 -2.19 -14.90
N VAL A 32 34.31 -2.41 -16.18
CA VAL A 32 33.72 -3.49 -16.98
C VAL A 32 34.79 -4.14 -17.82
N GLU A 33 34.93 -5.46 -17.73
CA GLU A 33 35.71 -6.22 -18.70
C GLU A 33 34.97 -6.22 -20.05
N HIS A 34 35.32 -5.31 -20.95
CA HIS A 34 34.80 -5.29 -22.34
C HIS A 34 35.28 -6.50 -23.17
N LYS A 35 36.05 -7.40 -22.58
CA LYS A 35 36.56 -8.62 -23.21
C LYS A 35 35.48 -9.50 -23.87
N LYS A 36 34.24 -9.48 -23.34
CA LYS A 36 33.15 -10.31 -23.86
C LYS A 36 32.63 -9.85 -25.22
N GLN A 37 32.93 -8.61 -25.62
CA GLN A 37 32.47 -8.03 -26.90
C GLN A 37 33.60 -7.91 -27.96
N GLY A 38 34.75 -8.51 -27.71
CA GLY A 38 35.93 -8.40 -28.60
C GLY A 38 36.62 -7.02 -28.57
N ILE A 39 36.12 -6.06 -27.80
CA ILE A 39 36.68 -4.72 -27.64
C ILE A 39 37.60 -4.75 -26.43
N LYS A 40 38.90 -4.76 -26.68
CA LYS A 40 39.94 -4.81 -25.67
C LYS A 40 40.09 -3.47 -24.91
N TYR A 41 39.73 -2.37 -25.57
CA TYR A 41 39.81 -0.99 -25.08
C TYR A 41 38.62 -0.19 -25.66
N GLY A 42 38.09 0.76 -24.89
CA GLY A 42 36.99 1.61 -25.34
C GLY A 42 37.40 3.07 -25.44
N PRO A 43 36.75 3.89 -26.26
CA PRO A 43 36.94 5.32 -26.25
C PRO A 43 36.53 5.94 -24.92
N ALA A 44 37.29 6.93 -24.45
CA ALA A 44 37.00 7.66 -23.23
C ALA A 44 37.02 9.18 -23.53
N ARG A 45 36.21 9.94 -22.75
CA ARG A 45 36.25 11.39 -22.75
C ARG A 45 36.95 11.93 -21.53
N ILE A 46 37.83 12.90 -21.72
CA ILE A 46 38.45 13.61 -20.62
C ILE A 46 37.68 14.89 -20.36
N TYR A 47 37.32 15.11 -19.09
CA TYR A 47 36.87 16.41 -18.61
C TYR A 47 38.07 17.17 -18.11
N PRO A 48 38.50 18.25 -18.83
CA PRO A 48 39.70 19.00 -18.45
C PRO A 48 39.50 19.67 -17.08
N PRO A 49 40.61 19.85 -16.33
CA PRO A 49 40.55 20.52 -15.04
C PRO A 49 40.08 21.98 -15.20
N LYS A 50 39.22 22.43 -14.30
CA LYS A 50 38.84 23.81 -14.07
C LYS A 50 39.51 24.33 -12.80
N SER A 51 39.44 25.64 -12.52
CA SER A 51 40.17 26.28 -11.40
C SER A 51 40.09 25.51 -10.06
N ASP A 52 38.96 24.86 -9.77
CA ASP A 52 38.68 24.13 -8.51
C ASP A 52 38.41 22.65 -8.69
N ASP A 53 38.40 22.13 -9.91
CA ASP A 53 38.14 20.72 -10.24
C ASP A 53 39.33 20.11 -10.97
N PRO A 54 39.97 19.08 -10.42
CA PRO A 54 41.10 18.38 -11.04
C PRO A 54 40.76 17.62 -12.34
N GLY A 55 39.48 17.61 -12.74
CA GLY A 55 39.01 16.91 -13.93
C GLY A 55 38.70 15.42 -13.68
N GLY A 56 38.32 14.72 -14.76
CA GLY A 56 37.95 13.31 -14.71
C GLY A 56 37.90 12.67 -16.10
N VAL A 57 37.59 11.38 -16.12
CA VAL A 57 37.46 10.56 -17.33
C VAL A 57 36.13 9.83 -17.32
N THR A 58 35.43 9.81 -18.47
CA THR A 58 34.24 8.99 -18.71
C THR A 58 34.51 7.93 -19.76
N CYS A 59 34.22 6.67 -19.44
CA CYS A 59 34.22 5.61 -20.44
C CYS A 59 32.98 5.71 -21.32
N LEU A 60 33.14 5.83 -22.63
CA LEU A 60 32.01 5.97 -23.58
C LEU A 60 31.23 4.66 -23.78
N ASN A 61 31.83 3.51 -23.44
CA ASN A 61 31.15 2.22 -23.60
C ASN A 61 30.25 1.85 -22.42
N CYS A 62 30.59 2.24 -21.17
CA CYS A 62 29.80 1.93 -19.99
C CYS A 62 29.21 3.17 -19.29
N GLY A 63 29.55 4.38 -19.74
CA GLY A 63 29.06 5.62 -19.17
C GLY A 63 29.61 5.97 -17.78
N GLN A 64 30.51 5.17 -17.21
CA GLN A 64 31.04 5.41 -15.87
C GLN A 64 32.12 6.47 -15.85
N ASN A 65 32.10 7.31 -14.81
CA ASN A 65 32.98 8.43 -14.63
C ASN A 65 34.03 8.17 -13.54
N TRP A 66 35.27 8.61 -13.78
CA TRP A 66 36.33 8.60 -12.80
C TRP A 66 36.77 10.01 -12.45
N SER A 67 36.88 10.31 -11.18
CA SER A 67 37.65 11.47 -10.74
C SER A 67 39.14 11.26 -10.93
N THR A 68 39.92 12.33 -10.96
CA THR A 68 41.38 12.24 -11.06
C THR A 68 42.02 11.30 -10.02
N LYS A 69 41.52 11.31 -8.77
CA LYS A 69 42.00 10.42 -7.70
C LYS A 69 41.68 8.95 -7.98
N GLN A 70 40.49 8.67 -8.49
CA GLN A 70 40.10 7.30 -8.86
C GLN A 70 40.92 6.82 -10.07
N ALA A 71 41.07 7.64 -11.10
CA ALA A 71 41.90 7.30 -12.26
C ALA A 71 43.38 7.03 -11.87
N ALA A 72 43.96 7.84 -11.00
CA ALA A 72 45.34 7.62 -10.51
C ALA A 72 45.44 6.29 -9.76
N ARG A 73 44.47 5.96 -8.92
CA ARG A 73 44.43 4.70 -8.15
C ARG A 73 44.28 3.49 -9.07
N GLU A 74 43.33 3.53 -9.98
CA GLU A 74 43.05 2.39 -10.87
C GLU A 74 44.12 2.14 -11.92
N LEU A 75 44.79 3.23 -12.35
CA LEU A 75 45.95 3.16 -13.25
C LEU A 75 47.28 2.97 -12.51
N SER A 76 47.27 2.84 -11.18
CA SER A 76 48.45 2.68 -10.34
C SER A 76 49.50 3.78 -10.53
N VAL A 77 49.04 5.02 -10.75
CA VAL A 77 49.92 6.20 -10.90
C VAL A 77 50.16 6.80 -9.51
N THR A 78 51.36 6.58 -8.97
CA THR A 78 51.83 7.13 -7.69
C THR A 78 52.36 8.55 -7.84
N LYS A 79 52.60 9.24 -6.71
CA LYS A 79 53.28 10.54 -6.70
C LYS A 79 54.75 10.42 -7.21
N GLU A 80 55.37 9.30 -6.94
CA GLU A 80 56.75 8.97 -7.35
C GLU A 80 56.83 8.77 -8.87
N VAL A 81 55.82 8.11 -9.48
CA VAL A 81 55.71 7.96 -10.96
C VAL A 81 55.48 9.34 -11.62
N LEU A 82 54.62 10.17 -11.05
CA LEU A 82 54.39 11.53 -11.58
C LEU A 82 55.59 12.43 -11.44
N ALA A 83 56.43 12.23 -10.44
CA ALA A 83 57.69 12.94 -10.23
C ALA A 83 58.85 12.39 -11.05
N GLY A 84 58.63 11.33 -11.85
CA GLY A 84 59.68 10.69 -12.66
C GLY A 84 60.72 9.91 -11.82
N ARG A 85 60.42 9.64 -10.53
CA ARG A 85 61.30 8.90 -9.60
C ARG A 85 61.18 7.39 -9.71
N GLU A 86 59.99 6.94 -10.19
CA GLU A 86 59.71 5.51 -10.42
C GLU A 86 59.18 5.31 -11.84
N ARG A 87 59.46 4.14 -12.43
CA ARG A 87 58.94 3.77 -13.75
C ARG A 87 57.46 3.33 -13.59
N TYR A 88 56.59 3.82 -14.44
CA TYR A 88 55.21 3.37 -14.47
C TYR A 88 55.09 1.91 -14.85
N VAL A 89 54.40 1.12 -14.00
CA VAL A 89 54.06 -0.29 -14.24
C VAL A 89 52.56 -0.43 -14.33
N PRO A 90 51.99 -0.90 -15.46
CA PRO A 90 50.55 -1.07 -15.62
C PRO A 90 49.98 -2.04 -14.57
N PRO A 91 48.77 -1.83 -14.08
CA PRO A 91 48.11 -2.62 -13.03
C PRO A 91 48.15 -4.16 -13.25
N ARG A 92 48.13 -4.60 -14.51
CA ARG A 92 48.23 -6.03 -14.85
C ARG A 92 49.59 -6.66 -14.59
N GLN A 93 50.63 -5.91 -14.74
CA GLN A 93 51.99 -6.39 -14.43
C GLN A 93 52.24 -6.38 -12.91
N MET A 94 51.69 -5.39 -12.20
CA MET A 94 51.75 -5.35 -10.73
C MET A 94 51.00 -6.50 -10.06
N LYS A 95 49.89 -7.02 -10.64
CA LYS A 95 49.21 -8.19 -10.10
C LYS A 95 49.95 -9.51 -10.25
N GLN A 96 50.97 -9.58 -11.11
CA GLN A 96 51.83 -10.75 -11.25
C GLN A 96 53.00 -10.76 -10.26
N GLU A 97 53.35 -9.60 -9.69
CA GLU A 97 54.44 -9.49 -8.70
C GLU A 97 53.98 -9.52 -7.22
N THR A 98 52.66 -9.74 -6.99
CA THR A 98 52.19 -9.88 -5.60
C THR A 98 52.56 -11.24 -5.03
N LYS A 99 53.48 -11.20 -4.11
CA LYS A 99 53.92 -12.19 -3.10
C LYS A 99 53.10 -13.49 -3.11
N ASP A 100 53.80 -14.61 -3.19
CA ASP A 100 53.30 -15.90 -2.74
C ASP A 100 52.61 -15.70 -1.39
N LYS A 101 51.29 -15.75 -1.40
CA LYS A 101 50.52 -15.79 -0.16
C LYS A 101 50.86 -17.13 0.47
N GLU A 102 51.31 -17.10 1.71
CA GLU A 102 51.30 -18.30 2.53
C GLU A 102 49.99 -19.05 2.32
N PRO A 103 50.01 -20.35 2.10
CA PRO A 103 48.79 -21.13 1.88
C PRO A 103 47.91 -20.95 3.12
N VAL A 104 46.82 -20.23 2.94
CA VAL A 104 45.78 -20.10 3.97
C VAL A 104 45.13 -21.47 4.08
N GLU A 105 45.13 -22.05 5.27
CA GLU A 105 44.41 -23.32 5.50
C GLU A 105 42.97 -23.18 5.01
N PRO A 106 42.49 -24.15 4.22
CA PRO A 106 41.09 -24.11 3.75
C PRO A 106 40.12 -24.04 4.93
N ILE A 107 39.07 -23.23 4.79
CA ILE A 107 38.02 -23.14 5.79
C ILE A 107 37.28 -24.48 5.81
N ASP A 108 37.21 -25.13 6.97
CA ASP A 108 36.29 -26.25 7.17
C ASP A 108 34.85 -25.72 7.21
N ILE A 109 34.25 -25.75 6.03
CA ILE A 109 32.88 -25.21 5.87
C ILE A 109 31.84 -26.09 6.58
N ARG A 110 32.08 -27.38 6.71
CA ARG A 110 31.15 -28.31 7.37
C ARG A 110 31.11 -28.06 8.87
N ASP A 111 32.26 -27.95 9.52
CA ASP A 111 32.36 -27.62 10.95
C ASP A 111 31.80 -26.19 11.20
N THR A 112 32.11 -25.23 10.32
CA THR A 112 31.59 -23.89 10.37
C THR A 112 30.07 -23.88 10.24
N TRP A 113 29.52 -24.70 9.33
CA TRP A 113 28.07 -24.82 9.13
C TRP A 113 27.38 -25.38 10.37
N ILE A 114 27.89 -26.48 10.95
CA ILE A 114 27.32 -27.09 12.15
C ILE A 114 27.25 -26.08 13.31
N LYS A 115 28.35 -25.33 13.52
CA LYS A 115 28.38 -24.27 14.54
C LYS A 115 27.44 -23.12 14.25
N ALA A 116 27.35 -22.69 12.99
CA ALA A 116 26.44 -21.63 12.55
C ALA A 116 24.97 -22.03 12.71
N LEU A 117 24.60 -23.27 12.36
CA LEU A 117 23.26 -23.80 12.49
C LEU A 117 22.80 -23.80 13.94
N ALA A 118 23.65 -24.26 14.87
CA ALA A 118 23.35 -24.23 16.31
C ALA A 118 23.10 -22.81 16.82
N THR A 119 23.86 -21.83 16.33
CA THR A 119 23.67 -20.40 16.67
C THR A 119 22.36 -19.84 16.08
N THR A 120 22.00 -20.29 14.88
CA THR A 120 20.81 -19.80 14.17
C THR A 120 19.52 -20.22 14.84
N ALA A 121 19.45 -21.46 15.38
CA ALA A 121 18.29 -21.93 16.12
C ALA A 121 17.91 -21.02 17.30
N GLN A 122 18.86 -20.20 17.78
CA GLN A 122 18.69 -19.20 18.83
C GLN A 122 18.63 -17.76 18.29
N SER A 123 18.83 -17.55 17.00
CA SER A 123 18.98 -16.20 16.43
C SER A 123 17.64 -15.63 15.95
N ARG A 124 17.07 -14.75 16.75
CA ARG A 124 15.93 -13.92 16.37
C ARG A 124 16.19 -13.06 15.12
N HIS A 125 17.43 -12.66 14.89
CA HIS A 125 17.79 -11.78 13.76
C HIS A 125 17.61 -12.40 12.38
N ALA A 126 17.88 -13.71 12.22
CA ALA A 126 17.63 -14.41 10.95
C ALA A 126 16.13 -14.50 10.67
N PHE A 127 15.33 -14.81 11.69
CA PHE A 127 13.87 -14.82 11.61
C PHE A 127 13.31 -13.45 11.23
N GLU A 128 13.68 -12.39 11.94
CA GLU A 128 13.25 -11.03 11.66
C GLU A 128 13.64 -10.56 10.25
N TYR A 129 14.77 -11.04 9.72
CA TYR A 129 15.16 -10.76 8.33
C TYR A 129 14.18 -11.36 7.34
N PHE A 130 13.77 -12.62 7.48
CA PHE A 130 12.85 -13.27 6.57
C PHE A 130 11.41 -12.73 6.74
N VAL A 131 10.98 -12.43 7.96
CA VAL A 131 9.68 -11.78 8.19
C VAL A 131 9.60 -10.44 7.44
N ARG A 132 10.63 -9.60 7.57
CA ARG A 132 10.67 -8.32 6.83
C ARG A 132 10.75 -8.49 5.31
N ARG A 133 11.39 -9.56 4.83
CA ARG A 133 11.55 -9.81 3.39
C ARG A 133 10.29 -10.38 2.76
N TRP A 134 9.58 -11.25 3.45
CA TRP A 134 8.44 -12.02 2.93
C TRP A 134 7.09 -11.60 3.50
N ASN A 135 7.08 -10.79 4.54
CA ASN A 135 5.87 -10.44 5.29
C ASN A 135 5.04 -11.70 5.67
N ASN A 136 5.74 -12.77 6.08
CA ASN A 136 5.16 -14.06 6.40
C ASN A 136 5.99 -14.80 7.45
N GLU A 137 5.46 -14.88 8.68
CA GLU A 137 6.16 -15.48 9.82
C GLU A 137 6.27 -17.00 9.72
N GLU A 138 5.25 -17.65 9.19
CA GLU A 138 5.24 -19.11 9.05
C GLU A 138 6.33 -19.59 8.10
N LEU A 139 6.46 -18.94 6.95
CA LEU A 139 7.53 -19.24 6.00
C LEU A 139 8.90 -18.83 6.54
N ALA A 140 9.00 -17.74 7.28
CA ALA A 140 10.23 -17.31 7.93
C ALA A 140 10.73 -18.33 8.97
N THR A 141 9.79 -18.92 9.73
CA THR A 141 10.09 -19.99 10.70
C THR A 141 10.74 -21.21 10.03
N GLU A 142 10.24 -21.60 8.86
CA GLU A 142 10.84 -22.71 8.10
C GLU A 142 12.21 -22.34 7.51
N ALA A 143 12.33 -21.12 6.96
CA ALA A 143 13.60 -20.65 6.37
C ALA A 143 14.77 -20.68 7.34
N VAL A 144 14.56 -20.35 8.60
CA VAL A 144 15.61 -20.34 9.63
C VAL A 144 16.26 -21.73 9.80
N LYS A 145 15.53 -22.80 9.53
CA LYS A 145 16.04 -24.19 9.62
C LYS A 145 17.11 -24.51 8.55
N HIS A 146 17.14 -23.75 7.45
CA HIS A 146 18.01 -23.97 6.29
C HIS A 146 19.21 -23.03 6.23
N VAL A 147 19.42 -22.18 7.23
CA VAL A 147 20.50 -21.18 7.23
C VAL A 147 21.32 -21.22 8.51
N GLY A 148 22.53 -20.66 8.46
CA GLY A 148 23.40 -20.48 9.60
C GLY A 148 23.62 -19.00 9.93
N TRP A 149 24.18 -18.75 11.13
CA TRP A 149 24.51 -17.41 11.58
C TRP A 149 25.97 -17.33 12.05
N THR A 150 26.75 -16.38 11.50
CA THR A 150 28.20 -16.31 11.69
C THR A 150 28.65 -15.13 12.57
N SER A 151 27.74 -14.39 13.19
CA SER A 151 28.13 -13.33 14.10
C SER A 151 28.82 -13.92 15.35
N GLY A 152 29.99 -13.37 15.70
CA GLY A 152 30.75 -13.85 16.84
C GLY A 152 31.81 -14.91 16.49
N PHE A 153 31.92 -15.36 15.25
CA PHE A 153 33.00 -16.23 14.81
C PHE A 153 34.35 -15.51 14.89
N LYS A 154 35.32 -16.15 15.53
CA LYS A 154 36.64 -15.53 15.82
C LYS A 154 37.64 -15.59 14.66
N GLN A 155 37.39 -16.44 13.66
CA GLN A 155 38.28 -16.58 12.51
C GLN A 155 38.38 -15.27 11.73
N GLU A 156 39.59 -14.92 11.29
CA GLU A 156 39.91 -13.66 10.62
C GLU A 156 39.09 -13.44 9.33
N TYR A 157 38.86 -14.53 8.61
CA TYR A 157 38.00 -14.53 7.42
C TYR A 157 36.61 -14.01 7.70
N TRP A 158 35.98 -14.40 8.82
CA TRP A 158 34.60 -13.97 9.17
C TRP A 158 34.55 -12.54 9.71
N LYS A 159 35.63 -12.10 10.39
CA LYS A 159 35.74 -10.73 10.91
C LYS A 159 35.78 -9.69 9.80
N LYS A 160 36.41 -9.99 8.68
CA LYS A 160 36.56 -9.10 7.52
C LYS A 160 35.18 -8.69 6.93
N TYR A 161 34.16 -9.53 7.12
CA TYR A 161 32.83 -9.37 6.54
C TYR A 161 31.71 -9.40 7.60
N LYS A 162 31.94 -8.72 8.71
CA LYS A 162 31.09 -8.75 9.92
C LYS A 162 29.60 -8.40 9.71
N ASN A 163 29.24 -7.77 8.60
CA ASN A 163 27.85 -7.42 8.27
C ASN A 163 27.15 -8.51 7.45
N PHE A 164 27.85 -9.55 7.00
CA PHE A 164 27.31 -10.66 6.21
C PHE A 164 27.13 -11.88 7.09
N ASN A 165 26.20 -11.80 8.00
CA ASN A 165 26.06 -12.76 9.10
C ASN A 165 25.26 -14.01 8.72
N LEU A 166 24.34 -13.90 7.77
CA LEU A 166 23.53 -15.04 7.33
C LEU A 166 24.36 -15.94 6.41
N LEU A 167 24.53 -17.20 6.79
CA LEU A 167 25.23 -18.22 6.00
C LEU A 167 24.23 -19.16 5.35
N ILE A 168 24.28 -19.30 4.04
CA ILE A 168 23.43 -20.20 3.25
C ILE A 168 24.33 -21.26 2.64
N PRO A 169 24.08 -22.59 2.89
CA PRO A 169 24.97 -23.65 2.47
C PRO A 169 24.89 -23.87 0.96
N LEU A 170 26.02 -24.31 0.40
CA LEU A 170 26.11 -24.80 -0.96
C LEU A 170 26.60 -26.27 -0.93
N HIS A 171 25.91 -27.10 -1.71
CA HIS A 171 26.16 -28.54 -1.80
C HIS A 171 26.91 -28.90 -3.08
N ASP A 172 27.70 -29.97 -3.04
CA ASP A 172 28.23 -30.63 -4.22
C ASP A 172 27.21 -31.61 -4.84
N LYS A 173 27.64 -32.31 -5.87
CA LYS A 173 26.81 -33.31 -6.55
C LYS A 173 26.42 -34.50 -5.65
N ASP A 174 27.15 -34.77 -4.58
CA ASP A 174 26.96 -35.90 -3.67
C ASP A 174 26.14 -35.48 -2.42
N GLY A 175 25.82 -34.21 -2.30
CA GLY A 175 25.01 -33.64 -1.20
C GLY A 175 25.85 -33.19 0.00
N SER A 176 27.19 -33.19 -0.12
CA SER A 176 28.04 -32.65 0.93
C SER A 176 28.04 -31.12 0.90
N ILE A 177 28.02 -30.49 2.08
CA ILE A 177 28.19 -29.03 2.18
C ILE A 177 29.66 -28.71 1.92
N VAL A 178 29.92 -28.00 0.84
CA VAL A 178 31.27 -27.72 0.35
C VAL A 178 31.60 -26.24 0.27
N SER A 179 30.60 -25.37 0.32
CA SER A 179 30.78 -23.91 0.29
C SER A 179 29.55 -23.22 0.89
N GLY A 180 29.49 -21.91 0.79
CA GLY A 180 28.34 -21.14 1.25
C GLY A 180 28.31 -19.74 0.65
N VAL A 181 27.14 -19.11 0.78
CA VAL A 181 26.93 -17.68 0.52
C VAL A 181 26.66 -16.98 1.84
N ARG A 182 27.32 -15.86 2.03
CA ARG A 182 27.09 -14.96 3.16
C ARG A 182 26.22 -13.81 2.70
N ARG A 183 25.17 -13.50 3.46
CA ARG A 183 24.22 -12.44 3.11
C ARG A 183 24.10 -11.41 4.21
N GLN A 184 23.97 -10.15 3.79
CA GLN A 184 23.61 -9.06 4.71
C GLN A 184 22.15 -9.15 5.10
N THR A 185 21.89 -8.98 6.40
CA THR A 185 20.53 -8.94 6.96
C THR A 185 20.04 -7.51 7.25
N THR A 186 20.94 -6.53 7.24
CA THR A 186 20.60 -5.11 7.33
C THR A 186 20.26 -4.58 5.95
N LEU A 187 19.14 -3.86 5.84
CA LEU A 187 18.74 -3.13 4.63
C LEU A 187 19.68 -1.92 4.47
N THR A 188 20.78 -2.11 3.76
CA THR A 188 21.67 -1.02 3.38
C THR A 188 21.49 -0.65 1.92
N THR A 189 21.75 0.59 1.56
CA THR A 189 21.78 1.08 0.17
C THR A 189 22.93 0.50 -0.65
N SER A 190 23.74 -0.37 -0.06
CA SER A 190 24.85 -1.06 -0.73
C SER A 190 24.34 -1.99 -1.82
N SER A 191 24.91 -1.89 -3.01
CA SER A 191 24.65 -2.80 -4.14
C SER A 191 25.07 -4.24 -3.87
N LEU A 192 25.94 -4.48 -2.91
CA LEU A 192 26.44 -5.80 -2.56
C LEU A 192 25.60 -6.43 -1.45
N LYS A 193 24.64 -7.28 -1.83
CA LYS A 193 23.70 -7.94 -0.92
C LYS A 193 24.20 -9.28 -0.39
N SER A 194 25.01 -10.01 -1.18
CA SER A 194 25.54 -11.34 -0.85
C SER A 194 26.98 -11.49 -1.33
N LEU A 195 27.71 -12.35 -0.67
CA LEU A 195 29.11 -12.72 -1.00
C LEU A 195 29.25 -14.23 -0.96
N ARG A 196 29.57 -14.82 -2.09
CA ARG A 196 29.95 -16.24 -2.15
C ARG A 196 31.32 -16.43 -1.47
N ILE A 197 31.44 -17.50 -0.72
CA ILE A 197 32.74 -17.95 -0.24
C ILE A 197 33.53 -18.45 -1.46
N PRO A 198 34.73 -17.90 -1.76
CA PRO A 198 35.50 -18.33 -2.92
C PRO A 198 35.87 -19.82 -2.84
N ASN A 199 35.93 -20.50 -3.99
CA ASN A 199 36.23 -21.93 -4.04
C ASN A 199 37.62 -22.26 -3.46
N ASP A 200 38.61 -21.42 -3.71
CA ASP A 200 39.96 -21.54 -3.16
C ASP A 200 40.01 -21.44 -1.63
N ALA A 201 39.14 -20.62 -1.03
CA ALA A 201 39.03 -20.49 0.43
C ALA A 201 38.47 -21.76 1.12
N VAL A 202 37.82 -22.64 0.39
CA VAL A 202 37.22 -23.91 0.88
C VAL A 202 37.90 -25.13 0.23
N GLY A 203 39.04 -24.94 -0.46
CA GLY A 203 39.80 -26.01 -1.08
C GLY A 203 39.15 -26.62 -2.33
N LEU A 204 38.15 -25.95 -2.95
CA LEU A 204 37.51 -26.43 -4.17
C LEU A 204 38.22 -25.90 -5.43
N PRO A 205 38.34 -26.73 -6.49
CA PRO A 205 38.84 -26.27 -7.78
C PRO A 205 37.95 -25.15 -8.36
N SER A 206 38.57 -24.22 -9.09
CA SER A 206 37.80 -23.16 -9.80
C SER A 206 36.82 -23.78 -10.81
N GLY A 207 35.57 -23.28 -10.80
CA GLY A 207 34.53 -23.76 -11.72
C GLY A 207 33.78 -25.01 -11.25
N THR A 208 34.08 -25.56 -10.05
CA THR A 208 33.32 -26.68 -9.47
C THR A 208 31.81 -26.25 -9.36
N PRO A 209 30.87 -27.00 -9.96
CA PRO A 209 29.44 -26.75 -9.80
C PRO A 209 29.00 -27.03 -8.37
N VAL A 210 28.19 -26.14 -7.83
CA VAL A 210 27.55 -26.25 -6.51
C VAL A 210 26.14 -25.73 -6.56
N TRP A 211 25.30 -26.14 -5.63
CA TRP A 211 23.86 -25.87 -5.65
C TRP A 211 23.35 -25.38 -4.30
N PHE A 212 22.32 -24.52 -4.34
CA PHE A 212 21.45 -24.23 -3.20
C PHE A 212 20.31 -25.25 -3.12
N GLY A 213 19.68 -25.32 -1.95
CA GLY A 213 18.51 -26.15 -1.71
C GLY A 213 18.83 -27.62 -1.57
N ASP A 214 18.03 -28.46 -2.19
CA ASP A 214 18.31 -29.90 -2.21
C ASP A 214 19.57 -30.17 -3.06
N PRO A 215 20.47 -31.03 -2.62
CA PRO A 215 21.53 -31.51 -3.51
C PRO A 215 20.93 -32.26 -4.70
N PRO A 216 21.57 -32.28 -5.90
CA PRO A 216 20.96 -32.84 -7.10
C PRO A 216 20.35 -34.23 -6.96
N PRO A 217 20.95 -35.21 -6.26
CA PRO A 217 20.32 -36.51 -6.06
C PRO A 217 19.02 -36.44 -5.22
N ALA A 218 19.01 -35.61 -4.16
CA ALA A 218 17.85 -35.41 -3.32
C ALA A 218 16.74 -34.65 -4.11
N ALA A 219 17.11 -33.64 -4.89
CA ALA A 219 16.18 -32.91 -5.75
C ALA A 219 15.54 -33.87 -6.77
N ALA A 220 16.30 -34.78 -7.37
CA ALA A 220 15.77 -35.80 -8.28
C ALA A 220 14.79 -36.74 -7.57
N ASN A 221 15.10 -37.20 -6.36
CA ASN A 221 14.22 -38.06 -5.59
C ASN A 221 12.89 -37.36 -5.21
N TYR A 222 12.95 -36.10 -4.78
CA TYR A 222 11.74 -35.31 -4.51
C TYR A 222 10.93 -35.00 -5.78
N ALA A 223 11.59 -34.90 -6.93
CA ALA A 223 10.95 -34.59 -8.20
C ALA A 223 10.46 -35.85 -8.96
N ALA A 224 10.74 -37.05 -8.47
CA ALA A 224 10.30 -38.30 -9.09
C ALA A 224 8.77 -38.34 -9.16
N GLY A 225 8.21 -38.23 -10.38
CA GLY A 225 6.76 -38.14 -10.61
C GLY A 225 6.09 -36.83 -10.14
N ALA A 226 6.88 -35.84 -9.72
CA ALA A 226 6.43 -34.53 -9.25
C ALA A 226 7.09 -33.37 -10.05
N THR A 227 7.15 -32.20 -9.48
CA THR A 227 7.76 -31.01 -10.09
C THR A 227 9.17 -30.76 -9.55
N LEU A 228 10.09 -30.38 -10.44
CA LEU A 228 11.38 -29.83 -10.09
C LEU A 228 11.31 -28.30 -10.22
N TYR A 229 11.56 -27.59 -9.12
CA TYR A 229 11.67 -26.14 -9.11
C TYR A 229 13.13 -25.72 -9.13
N ILE A 230 13.49 -24.77 -9.98
CA ILE A 230 14.85 -24.23 -10.06
C ILE A 230 14.77 -22.71 -9.90
N ALA A 231 15.32 -22.18 -8.83
CA ALA A 231 15.35 -20.74 -8.54
C ALA A 231 16.64 -20.06 -9.01
N GLU A 232 16.55 -18.78 -9.35
CA GLU A 232 17.70 -17.98 -9.78
C GLU A 232 18.66 -17.67 -8.64
N GLY A 233 18.16 -17.45 -7.43
CA GLY A 233 18.93 -17.00 -6.29
C GLY A 233 18.68 -17.76 -4.98
N GLU A 234 19.51 -17.45 -3.98
CA GLU A 234 19.46 -18.11 -2.68
C GLU A 234 18.18 -17.86 -1.91
N ILE A 235 17.60 -16.67 -2.02
CA ILE A 235 16.42 -16.28 -1.23
C ILE A 235 15.15 -16.92 -1.77
N ASP A 236 14.98 -16.96 -3.08
CA ASP A 236 13.85 -17.66 -3.71
C ASP A 236 13.93 -19.16 -3.48
N THR A 237 15.16 -19.72 -3.45
CA THR A 237 15.37 -21.14 -3.09
C THR A 237 14.89 -21.41 -1.67
N LEU A 238 15.28 -20.56 -0.70
CA LEU A 238 14.84 -20.69 0.69
C LEU A 238 13.33 -20.52 0.84
N LEU A 239 12.72 -19.63 0.07
CA LEU A 239 11.28 -19.47 0.03
C LEU A 239 10.57 -20.74 -0.45
N LEU A 240 11.04 -21.32 -1.55
CA LEU A 240 10.47 -22.57 -2.09
C LEU A 240 10.63 -23.73 -1.09
N LEU A 241 11.80 -23.86 -0.43
CA LEU A 241 12.01 -24.84 0.64
C LEU A 241 11.00 -24.65 1.76
N SER A 242 10.82 -23.42 2.24
CA SER A 242 9.88 -23.09 3.29
C SER A 242 8.43 -23.41 2.89
N MET A 243 8.05 -23.12 1.65
CA MET A 243 6.73 -23.47 1.11
C MET A 243 6.52 -25.00 1.04
N ARG A 244 7.56 -25.75 0.70
CA ARG A 244 7.50 -27.22 0.71
C ARG A 244 7.33 -27.78 2.12
N GLU A 245 8.12 -27.30 3.08
CA GLU A 245 8.03 -27.75 4.49
C GLU A 245 6.66 -27.45 5.11
N LYS A 246 5.99 -26.40 4.64
CA LYS A 246 4.60 -26.08 5.01
C LYS A 246 3.55 -26.88 4.22
N GLY A 247 3.97 -27.75 3.30
CA GLY A 247 3.03 -28.51 2.47
C GLY A 247 2.29 -27.69 1.41
N LEU A 248 2.72 -26.48 1.14
CA LEU A 248 2.09 -25.60 0.13
C LEU A 248 2.45 -26.02 -1.31
N ILE A 249 3.64 -26.59 -1.50
CA ILE A 249 4.11 -27.17 -2.76
C ILE A 249 4.75 -28.52 -2.51
N SER A 250 4.88 -29.32 -3.56
CA SER A 250 5.59 -30.62 -3.50
C SER A 250 6.57 -30.75 -4.66
N GLY A 251 7.77 -31.29 -4.40
CA GLY A 251 8.78 -31.50 -5.44
C GLY A 251 10.19 -31.22 -5.01
N GLY A 252 11.15 -31.40 -5.92
CA GLY A 252 12.55 -31.08 -5.73
C GLY A 252 12.82 -29.58 -5.90
N ILE A 253 13.78 -29.04 -5.14
CA ILE A 253 14.09 -27.60 -5.16
C ILE A 253 15.59 -27.41 -5.31
N LEU A 254 16.01 -26.77 -6.38
CA LEU A 254 17.37 -26.40 -6.68
C LEU A 254 17.51 -24.88 -6.83
N GLY A 255 18.64 -24.34 -6.44
CA GLY A 255 19.00 -22.95 -6.65
C GLY A 255 20.40 -22.76 -7.21
N SER A 256 20.54 -21.74 -8.00
CA SER A 256 21.81 -21.37 -8.64
C SER A 256 22.58 -20.35 -7.79
N PRO A 257 23.84 -20.63 -7.42
CA PRO A 257 24.61 -19.72 -6.55
C PRO A 257 25.24 -18.50 -7.24
N GLY A 258 24.93 -18.26 -8.49
CA GLY A 258 25.52 -17.16 -9.26
C GLY A 258 24.55 -16.43 -10.16
N GLY A 259 23.25 -16.67 -10.03
CA GLY A 259 22.21 -16.07 -10.84
C GLY A 259 22.50 -16.20 -12.35
N ALA A 260 22.14 -15.18 -13.11
CA ALA A 260 22.32 -15.14 -14.56
C ALA A 260 23.77 -15.27 -15.06
N SER A 261 24.75 -15.22 -14.16
CA SER A 261 26.18 -15.37 -14.51
C SER A 261 26.62 -16.80 -14.77
N HIS A 262 25.81 -17.83 -14.42
CA HIS A 262 26.16 -19.21 -14.60
C HIS A 262 26.39 -19.61 -16.05
N SER A 263 27.43 -20.39 -16.23
CA SER A 263 27.81 -20.95 -17.53
C SER A 263 26.85 -22.07 -17.95
N LYS A 264 26.78 -22.32 -19.25
CA LYS A 264 26.08 -23.47 -19.84
C LYS A 264 26.47 -24.79 -19.13
N ALA A 265 27.75 -24.93 -18.72
CA ALA A 265 28.29 -26.10 -18.03
C ALA A 265 27.58 -26.41 -16.69
N TRP A 266 27.15 -25.40 -15.93
CA TRP A 266 26.38 -25.63 -14.70
C TRP A 266 25.02 -26.27 -14.99
N TRP A 267 24.33 -25.79 -16.02
CA TRP A 267 23.03 -26.32 -16.46
C TRP A 267 23.16 -27.78 -16.95
N GLU A 268 24.18 -28.06 -17.76
CA GLU A 268 24.46 -29.41 -18.25
C GLU A 268 24.81 -30.35 -17.10
N ALA A 269 25.59 -29.89 -16.13
CA ALA A 269 25.92 -30.67 -14.93
C ALA A 269 24.66 -30.94 -14.10
N THR A 270 23.79 -29.94 -13.94
CA THR A 270 22.50 -30.08 -13.21
C THR A 270 21.62 -31.14 -13.89
N ALA A 271 21.39 -31.01 -15.19
CA ALA A 271 20.56 -31.96 -15.96
C ALA A 271 21.13 -33.41 -15.92
N LYS A 272 22.46 -33.55 -15.96
CA LYS A 272 23.09 -34.86 -15.90
C LYS A 272 22.90 -35.62 -14.58
N HIS A 273 22.71 -34.90 -13.47
CA HIS A 273 22.50 -35.50 -12.16
C HIS A 273 21.03 -35.82 -11.86
N ILE A 274 20.09 -35.33 -12.69
CA ILE A 274 18.67 -35.64 -12.59
C ILE A 274 18.36 -36.83 -13.51
N LYS A 275 18.52 -38.05 -12.98
CA LYS A 275 18.40 -39.28 -13.76
C LYS A 275 16.98 -39.62 -14.14
N ASP A 276 16.06 -39.43 -13.22
CA ASP A 276 14.62 -39.67 -13.48
C ASP A 276 13.96 -38.37 -13.88
N PRO A 277 13.34 -38.28 -15.09
CA PRO A 277 12.73 -37.06 -15.53
C PRO A 277 11.57 -36.68 -14.61
N PRO A 278 11.56 -35.46 -14.06
CA PRO A 278 10.44 -34.95 -13.30
C PRO A 278 9.22 -34.82 -14.23
N ARG A 279 8.01 -34.87 -13.66
CA ARG A 279 6.76 -34.63 -14.41
C ARG A 279 6.74 -33.24 -15.04
N SER A 280 7.27 -32.25 -14.35
CA SER A 280 7.45 -30.89 -14.85
C SER A 280 8.68 -30.24 -14.25
N VAL A 281 9.30 -29.34 -15.00
CA VAL A 281 10.38 -28.45 -14.52
C VAL A 281 9.88 -27.01 -14.54
N VAL A 282 9.94 -26.34 -13.42
CA VAL A 282 9.48 -24.97 -13.26
C VAL A 282 10.65 -24.07 -12.86
N LEU A 283 10.95 -23.07 -13.66
CA LEU A 283 12.01 -22.11 -13.45
C LEU A 283 11.46 -20.86 -12.78
N CYS A 284 11.88 -20.60 -11.56
CA CYS A 284 11.53 -19.42 -10.77
C CYS A 284 12.61 -18.35 -10.96
N LEU A 285 12.49 -17.55 -12.00
CA LEU A 285 13.46 -16.55 -12.43
C LEU A 285 12.87 -15.16 -12.26
N ASP A 286 13.75 -14.19 -11.95
CA ASP A 286 13.36 -12.78 -11.83
C ASP A 286 12.75 -12.25 -13.15
N ALA A 287 11.75 -11.37 -13.04
CA ALA A 287 11.09 -10.75 -14.18
C ALA A 287 11.88 -9.55 -14.70
N ASP A 288 13.15 -9.76 -15.02
CA ASP A 288 14.08 -8.77 -15.54
C ASP A 288 14.96 -9.29 -16.68
N ALA A 289 15.81 -8.44 -17.23
CA ALA A 289 16.72 -8.81 -18.32
C ALA A 289 17.78 -9.86 -17.91
N ALA A 290 18.08 -10.02 -16.62
CA ALA A 290 19.00 -11.04 -16.12
C ALA A 290 18.29 -12.40 -16.11
N GLY A 291 17.06 -12.48 -15.58
CA GLY A 291 16.23 -13.68 -15.63
C GLY A 291 15.94 -14.14 -17.04
N ASP A 292 15.77 -13.22 -18.01
CA ASP A 292 15.59 -13.59 -19.43
C ASP A 292 16.84 -14.27 -20.03
N LYS A 293 18.03 -13.78 -19.68
CA LYS A 293 19.29 -14.43 -20.08
C LYS A 293 19.47 -15.79 -19.42
N TYR A 294 19.01 -15.91 -18.18
CA TYR A 294 19.05 -17.15 -17.44
C TYR A 294 18.13 -18.21 -18.09
N TRP A 295 16.91 -17.82 -18.46
CA TRP A 295 15.97 -18.63 -19.21
C TRP A 295 16.59 -19.20 -20.50
N GLN A 296 17.18 -18.34 -21.33
CA GLN A 296 17.81 -18.77 -22.60
C GLN A 296 18.89 -19.81 -22.40
N LYS A 297 19.65 -19.74 -21.31
CA LYS A 297 20.71 -20.71 -20.99
C LYS A 297 20.15 -22.04 -20.48
N SER A 298 19.07 -22.00 -19.69
CA SER A 298 18.45 -23.18 -19.10
C SER A 298 17.67 -24.01 -20.12
N ALA A 299 17.13 -23.40 -21.16
CA ALA A 299 16.32 -24.06 -22.18
C ALA A 299 17.05 -25.20 -22.91
N HIS A 300 18.39 -25.14 -23.02
CA HIS A 300 19.18 -26.23 -23.61
C HIS A 300 19.27 -27.46 -22.69
N ALA A 301 19.31 -27.26 -21.38
CA ALA A 301 19.44 -28.34 -20.41
C ALA A 301 18.06 -28.94 -20.06
N PHE A 302 17.04 -28.12 -20.05
CA PHE A 302 15.66 -28.49 -19.73
C PHE A 302 14.70 -27.96 -20.81
N PRO A 303 14.61 -28.62 -21.98
CA PRO A 303 13.81 -28.13 -23.11
C PRO A 303 12.30 -28.07 -22.81
N ASN A 304 11.81 -28.85 -21.87
CA ASN A 304 10.41 -28.89 -21.45
C ASN A 304 10.15 -28.11 -20.14
N ALA A 305 11.09 -27.25 -19.72
CA ALA A 305 10.89 -26.43 -18.53
C ALA A 305 9.90 -25.30 -18.85
N ASN A 306 9.07 -24.96 -17.87
CA ASN A 306 8.23 -23.78 -17.89
C ASN A 306 8.81 -22.72 -16.96
N ARG A 307 8.69 -21.45 -17.30
CA ARG A 307 9.09 -20.35 -16.43
C ARG A 307 7.89 -19.86 -15.64
N VAL A 308 8.10 -19.49 -14.36
CA VAL A 308 7.10 -18.74 -13.59
C VAL A 308 6.97 -17.35 -14.20
N PHE A 309 5.76 -16.97 -14.53
CA PHE A 309 5.48 -15.69 -15.14
C PHE A 309 5.19 -14.63 -14.07
N LEU A 310 6.20 -13.84 -13.73
CA LEU A 310 6.15 -12.81 -12.71
C LEU A 310 5.87 -11.41 -13.32
N PRO A 311 5.30 -10.47 -12.54
CA PRO A 311 5.20 -9.07 -12.94
C PRO A 311 6.59 -8.45 -13.20
N ASP A 312 6.64 -7.41 -14.04
CA ASP A 312 7.90 -6.73 -14.39
C ASP A 312 8.66 -6.25 -13.16
N GLY A 313 9.91 -6.67 -13.04
CA GLY A 313 10.81 -6.30 -11.98
C GLY A 313 10.56 -7.02 -10.64
N PHE A 314 9.68 -8.04 -10.61
CA PHE A 314 9.45 -8.83 -9.40
C PHE A 314 10.32 -10.09 -9.39
N ASP A 315 10.72 -10.51 -8.20
CA ASP A 315 11.11 -11.86 -7.87
C ASP A 315 9.95 -12.61 -7.17
N LEU A 316 10.10 -13.90 -6.93
CA LEU A 316 9.04 -14.70 -6.27
C LEU A 316 8.80 -14.22 -4.82
N THR A 317 9.85 -13.72 -4.15
CA THR A 317 9.74 -13.19 -2.79
C THR A 317 8.96 -11.89 -2.75
N ASP A 318 9.03 -11.05 -3.79
CA ASP A 318 8.21 -9.84 -3.92
C ASP A 318 6.72 -10.17 -4.05
N VAL A 319 6.38 -11.26 -4.74
CA VAL A 319 4.98 -11.73 -4.81
C VAL A 319 4.47 -12.13 -3.43
N VAL A 320 5.24 -12.94 -2.70
CA VAL A 320 4.84 -13.36 -1.34
C VAL A 320 4.68 -12.15 -0.42
N ALA A 321 5.63 -11.21 -0.46
CA ALA A 321 5.61 -10.04 0.41
C ALA A 321 4.42 -9.11 0.15
N ARG A 322 3.99 -8.98 -1.10
CA ARG A 322 2.93 -8.02 -1.51
C ARG A 322 1.55 -8.65 -1.64
N HIS A 323 1.48 -9.90 -2.06
CA HIS A 323 0.23 -10.58 -2.42
C HIS A 323 -0.04 -11.85 -1.58
N GLY A 324 0.96 -12.29 -0.80
CA GLY A 324 0.87 -13.47 0.04
C GLY A 324 1.32 -14.77 -0.65
N HIS A 325 1.53 -15.81 0.13
CA HIS A 325 2.06 -17.09 -0.35
C HIS A 325 1.09 -17.84 -1.28
N ARG A 326 -0.22 -17.61 -1.18
CA ARG A 326 -1.22 -18.26 -2.05
C ARG A 326 -1.10 -17.82 -3.49
N ASP A 327 -0.82 -16.56 -3.73
CA ASP A 327 -0.62 -16.03 -5.08
C ASP A 327 0.68 -16.60 -5.67
N ALA A 328 1.73 -16.73 -4.87
CA ALA A 328 2.95 -17.40 -5.32
C ALA A 328 2.69 -18.88 -5.68
N VAL A 329 1.92 -19.62 -4.87
CA VAL A 329 1.50 -21.00 -5.19
C VAL A 329 0.71 -21.05 -6.49
N SER A 330 -0.25 -20.14 -6.68
CA SER A 330 -1.06 -20.07 -7.92
C SER A 330 -0.17 -19.81 -9.15
N LEU A 331 0.86 -18.99 -9.04
CA LEU A 331 1.84 -18.77 -10.12
C LEU A 331 2.66 -20.02 -10.44
N LEU A 332 3.13 -20.71 -9.40
CA LEU A 332 3.87 -21.96 -9.55
C LEU A 332 3.01 -23.06 -10.20
N ASP A 333 1.75 -23.14 -9.83
CA ASP A 333 0.80 -24.10 -10.42
C ASP A 333 0.45 -23.74 -11.88
N ALA A 334 0.28 -22.46 -12.19
CA ALA A 334 0.08 -21.99 -13.55
C ALA A 334 1.29 -22.32 -14.45
N ALA A 335 2.50 -22.21 -13.92
CA ALA A 335 3.73 -22.55 -14.64
C ALA A 335 3.81 -24.05 -14.96
N LYS A 336 3.29 -24.93 -14.09
CA LYS A 336 3.24 -26.39 -14.37
C LYS A 336 2.42 -26.73 -15.61
N THR A 337 1.41 -25.93 -15.92
CA THR A 337 0.42 -26.17 -16.98
C THR A 337 0.56 -25.20 -18.16
N ALA A 338 1.44 -24.21 -18.07
CA ALA A 338 1.67 -23.14 -19.07
C ALA A 338 0.39 -22.38 -19.49
N HIS A 339 -0.57 -22.19 -18.57
CA HIS A 339 -1.84 -21.52 -18.87
C HIS A 339 -1.75 -20.01 -18.69
N TYR A 340 -1.12 -19.32 -19.61
CA TYR A 340 -1.10 -17.85 -19.64
C TYR A 340 -2.22 -17.32 -20.54
N ARG A 341 -2.95 -16.28 -20.07
CA ARG A 341 -4.00 -15.60 -20.84
C ARG A 341 -3.54 -14.20 -21.21
N PHE A 342 -3.61 -13.90 -22.51
CA PHE A 342 -3.27 -12.61 -23.07
C PHE A 342 -4.48 -12.04 -23.83
N TYR A 343 -4.67 -10.73 -23.72
CA TYR A 343 -5.74 -10.00 -24.42
C TYR A 343 -5.22 -8.68 -24.99
N ARG A 344 -5.81 -8.27 -26.11
CA ARG A 344 -5.60 -6.93 -26.67
C ARG A 344 -6.71 -6.01 -26.17
N LEU A 345 -6.36 -4.86 -25.57
CA LEU A 345 -7.31 -3.88 -25.11
C LEU A 345 -7.70 -2.90 -26.23
N ASP A 346 -8.93 -2.35 -26.16
CA ASP A 346 -9.40 -1.30 -27.08
C ASP A 346 -8.48 -0.05 -27.06
N SER A 347 -7.78 0.19 -25.97
CA SER A 347 -6.77 1.24 -25.85
C SER A 347 -5.50 1.04 -26.68
N GLY A 348 -5.39 -0.08 -27.42
CA GLY A 348 -4.18 -0.48 -28.15
C GLY A 348 -3.08 -1.09 -27.28
N LYS A 349 -3.32 -1.23 -25.98
CA LYS A 349 -2.44 -1.94 -25.03
C LYS A 349 -2.74 -3.44 -25.06
N PHE A 350 -1.89 -4.22 -24.39
CA PHE A 350 -2.20 -5.61 -24.10
C PHE A 350 -2.31 -5.84 -22.61
N ALA A 351 -3.09 -6.83 -22.20
CA ALA A 351 -3.19 -7.30 -20.84
C ALA A 351 -2.83 -8.78 -20.76
N TYR A 352 -2.21 -9.18 -19.68
CA TYR A 352 -1.90 -10.59 -19.41
C TYR A 352 -2.23 -10.95 -17.98
N LEU A 353 -2.75 -12.16 -17.78
CA LEU A 353 -3.10 -12.70 -16.48
C LEU A 353 -1.87 -13.39 -15.89
N CYS A 354 -1.45 -12.95 -14.70
CA CYS A 354 -0.34 -13.52 -13.97
C CYS A 354 -0.68 -13.56 -12.48
N GLY A 355 -0.56 -14.72 -11.81
CA GLY A 355 -0.89 -14.87 -10.40
C GLY A 355 -2.32 -14.47 -10.03
N GLY A 356 -3.25 -14.64 -10.94
CA GLY A 356 -4.63 -14.21 -10.73
C GLY A 356 -4.89 -12.71 -11.00
N TYR A 357 -3.88 -11.89 -11.27
CA TYR A 357 -4.03 -10.45 -11.54
C TYR A 357 -3.75 -10.09 -12.99
N TRP A 358 -4.44 -9.06 -13.50
CA TRP A 358 -4.22 -8.52 -14.83
C TRP A 358 -3.17 -7.42 -14.82
N TYR A 359 -2.14 -7.58 -15.62
CA TYR A 359 -1.11 -6.59 -15.86
C TYR A 359 -1.27 -5.99 -17.25
N ILE A 360 -0.99 -4.69 -17.37
CA ILE A 360 -1.13 -3.94 -18.62
C ILE A 360 0.24 -3.57 -19.14
N GLY A 361 0.55 -3.99 -20.36
CA GLY A 361 1.76 -3.61 -21.08
C GLY A 361 1.47 -2.75 -22.30
N THR A 362 2.49 -2.05 -22.80
CA THR A 362 2.41 -1.17 -23.96
C THR A 362 3.46 -1.55 -24.99
N GLY A 363 3.06 -1.57 -26.28
CA GLY A 363 3.96 -1.80 -27.39
C GLY A 363 4.18 -3.27 -27.74
N ARG A 364 4.45 -3.50 -29.04
CA ARG A 364 4.60 -4.85 -29.61
C ARG A 364 5.81 -5.59 -29.06
N GLU A 365 6.93 -4.89 -28.87
CA GLU A 365 8.16 -5.50 -28.35
C GLU A 365 8.01 -5.99 -26.92
N ALA A 366 7.31 -5.20 -26.07
CA ALA A 366 7.02 -5.62 -24.70
C ALA A 366 6.10 -6.87 -24.68
N LEU A 367 5.10 -6.93 -25.56
CA LEU A 367 4.24 -8.09 -25.71
C LEU A 367 5.05 -9.33 -26.16
N LEU A 368 5.91 -9.19 -27.17
CA LEU A 368 6.79 -10.27 -27.65
C LEU A 368 7.71 -10.77 -26.53
N ALA A 369 8.30 -9.85 -25.76
CA ALA A 369 9.12 -10.23 -24.62
C ALA A 369 8.31 -11.04 -23.58
N ARG A 370 7.06 -10.65 -23.30
CA ARG A 370 6.19 -11.38 -22.38
C ARG A 370 5.77 -12.75 -22.90
N LEU A 371 5.42 -12.85 -24.16
CA LEU A 371 5.10 -14.14 -24.77
C LEU A 371 6.29 -15.09 -24.74
N ARG A 372 7.50 -14.61 -25.04
CA ARG A 372 8.76 -15.38 -24.91
C ARG A 372 9.01 -15.82 -23.46
N SER A 373 8.80 -14.92 -22.51
CA SER A 373 8.92 -15.24 -21.07
C SER A 373 7.89 -16.27 -20.63
N ALA A 374 6.72 -16.31 -21.27
CA ALA A 374 5.68 -17.31 -21.05
C ALA A 374 5.95 -18.64 -21.77
N GLY A 375 7.10 -18.78 -22.44
CA GLY A 375 7.53 -20.03 -23.08
C GLY A 375 7.11 -20.19 -24.55
N TYR A 376 6.57 -19.15 -25.19
CA TYR A 376 6.28 -19.20 -26.64
C TYR A 376 7.53 -19.02 -27.48
N HIS A 377 7.67 -19.82 -28.55
CA HIS A 377 8.75 -19.64 -29.52
C HIS A 377 8.57 -18.37 -30.36
N ASP A 378 9.65 -17.83 -30.92
CA ASP A 378 9.68 -16.53 -31.60
C ASP A 378 8.62 -16.40 -32.70
N GLU A 379 8.44 -17.40 -33.56
CA GLU A 379 7.47 -17.38 -34.66
C GLU A 379 6.03 -17.48 -34.14
N GLU A 380 5.80 -18.31 -33.13
CA GLU A 380 4.51 -18.44 -32.45
C GLU A 380 4.14 -17.13 -31.72
N ALA A 381 5.07 -16.56 -30.98
CA ALA A 381 4.88 -15.28 -30.29
C ALA A 381 4.54 -14.13 -31.26
N LYS A 382 5.20 -14.07 -32.42
CA LYS A 382 4.88 -13.10 -33.48
C LYS A 382 3.47 -13.31 -34.03
N GLY A 383 3.06 -14.56 -34.34
CA GLY A 383 1.72 -14.88 -34.76
C GLY A 383 0.64 -14.50 -33.78
N LEU A 384 0.88 -14.77 -32.48
CA LEU A 384 -0.04 -14.43 -31.38
C LEU A 384 -0.24 -12.94 -31.22
N THR A 385 0.77 -12.09 -31.46
CA THR A 385 0.60 -10.64 -31.29
C THR A 385 -0.53 -10.05 -32.13
N ASP A 386 -0.80 -10.62 -33.27
CA ASP A 386 -1.81 -10.13 -34.21
C ASP A 386 -3.20 -10.78 -34.00
N THR A 387 -3.24 -11.89 -33.28
CA THR A 387 -4.46 -12.74 -33.10
C THR A 387 -4.98 -12.73 -31.64
N LEU A 388 -4.42 -11.90 -30.74
CA LEU A 388 -4.88 -11.83 -29.34
C LEU A 388 -6.39 -11.52 -29.28
N PRO A 389 -7.15 -12.24 -28.41
CA PRO A 389 -8.56 -11.96 -28.21
C PRO A 389 -8.76 -10.52 -27.72
N PRO A 390 -9.78 -9.80 -28.22
CA PRO A 390 -10.03 -8.44 -27.80
C PRO A 390 -10.67 -8.40 -26.41
N ALA A 391 -10.32 -7.39 -25.62
CA ALA A 391 -11.03 -7.00 -24.42
C ALA A 391 -11.18 -5.47 -24.36
N ARG A 392 -12.32 -5.00 -23.85
CA ARG A 392 -12.61 -3.57 -23.81
C ARG A 392 -11.67 -2.83 -22.86
N ASP A 393 -11.58 -3.31 -21.62
CA ASP A 393 -10.72 -2.69 -20.60
C ASP A 393 -10.48 -3.67 -19.43
N VAL A 394 -9.57 -3.29 -18.54
CA VAL A 394 -9.37 -3.90 -17.23
C VAL A 394 -10.20 -3.11 -16.20
N VAL A 395 -11.09 -3.80 -15.50
CA VAL A 395 -12.03 -3.22 -14.54
C VAL A 395 -11.86 -3.86 -13.16
N PHE A 396 -12.20 -3.14 -12.12
CA PHE A 396 -12.36 -3.70 -10.79
C PHE A 396 -13.86 -3.94 -10.55
N ASN A 397 -14.25 -5.21 -10.38
CA ASN A 397 -15.63 -5.61 -10.17
C ASN A 397 -15.73 -6.61 -9.01
N PRO A 398 -16.06 -6.16 -7.80
CA PRO A 398 -16.12 -7.02 -6.62
C PRO A 398 -17.38 -7.91 -6.55
N THR A 399 -18.27 -7.83 -7.53
CA THR A 399 -19.46 -8.71 -7.56
C THR A 399 -19.19 -10.11 -8.11
N THR A 400 -17.96 -10.36 -8.56
CA THR A 400 -17.52 -11.68 -9.05
C THR A 400 -16.01 -11.81 -8.94
N THR A 401 -15.53 -13.01 -8.67
CA THR A 401 -14.10 -13.36 -8.68
C THR A 401 -13.60 -13.85 -10.05
N GLU A 402 -14.50 -13.96 -11.04
CA GLU A 402 -14.13 -14.37 -12.38
C GLU A 402 -13.14 -13.40 -13.03
N ALA A 403 -12.10 -13.96 -13.65
CA ALA A 403 -11.03 -13.18 -14.29
C ALA A 403 -11.51 -12.42 -15.52
N VAL A 404 -12.49 -12.97 -16.22
CA VAL A 404 -13.04 -12.43 -17.46
C VAL A 404 -14.55 -12.31 -17.31
N VAL A 405 -15.07 -11.13 -17.55
CA VAL A 405 -16.49 -10.83 -17.44
C VAL A 405 -17.02 -10.34 -18.78
N VAL A 406 -18.07 -10.95 -19.27
CA VAL A 406 -18.75 -10.53 -20.50
C VAL A 406 -20.02 -9.76 -20.15
N ARG A 407 -20.15 -8.51 -20.64
CA ARG A 407 -21.33 -7.67 -20.45
C ARG A 407 -21.68 -7.00 -21.79
N ASN A 408 -22.93 -7.10 -22.21
CA ASN A 408 -23.40 -6.50 -23.47
C ASN A 408 -22.46 -6.83 -24.65
N SER A 409 -22.09 -8.09 -24.81
CA SER A 409 -21.17 -8.61 -25.83
C SER A 409 -19.74 -8.04 -25.77
N ASN A 410 -19.39 -7.29 -24.75
CA ASN A 410 -18.02 -6.82 -24.52
C ASN A 410 -17.32 -7.66 -23.44
N THR A 411 -16.08 -8.01 -23.71
CA THR A 411 -15.19 -8.69 -22.75
C THR A 411 -14.49 -7.65 -21.88
N PHE A 412 -14.55 -7.82 -20.57
CA PHE A 412 -13.81 -7.04 -19.57
C PHE A 412 -12.92 -7.98 -18.77
N LEU A 413 -11.74 -7.50 -18.41
CA LEU A 413 -10.80 -8.22 -17.57
C LEU A 413 -10.95 -7.74 -16.14
N ASN A 414 -11.41 -8.62 -15.26
CA ASN A 414 -11.66 -8.25 -13.87
C ASN A 414 -10.38 -8.33 -13.03
N GLN A 415 -10.06 -7.27 -12.29
CA GLN A 415 -8.91 -7.21 -11.39
C GLN A 415 -9.20 -7.80 -10.00
N PHE A 416 -10.48 -7.83 -9.60
CA PHE A 416 -10.87 -8.37 -8.30
C PHE A 416 -10.80 -9.91 -8.28
N ARG A 417 -10.22 -10.48 -7.18
CA ARG A 417 -10.03 -11.93 -7.00
C ARG A 417 -10.59 -12.47 -5.68
N GLY A 418 -11.31 -11.66 -4.94
CA GLY A 418 -11.77 -11.98 -3.60
C GLY A 418 -11.00 -11.24 -2.52
N LEU A 419 -11.35 -11.52 -1.29
CA LEU A 419 -10.66 -10.98 -0.13
C LEU A 419 -9.36 -11.77 0.11
N PRO A 420 -8.29 -11.14 0.62
CA PRO A 420 -7.04 -11.82 0.90
C PRO A 420 -7.16 -12.82 2.07
N LEU A 421 -8.09 -12.55 2.99
CA LEU A 421 -8.31 -13.37 4.18
C LEU A 421 -9.34 -14.46 3.90
N ILE A 422 -9.04 -15.69 4.26
CA ILE A 422 -10.01 -16.80 4.22
C ILE A 422 -10.72 -16.90 5.57
N ALA A 423 -12.05 -16.95 5.50
CA ALA A 423 -12.90 -17.10 6.67
C ALA A 423 -12.77 -18.51 7.27
N GLU A 424 -12.59 -18.59 8.57
CA GLU A 424 -12.46 -19.84 9.33
C GLU A 424 -13.31 -19.77 10.59
N GLU A 425 -13.77 -20.92 11.09
CA GLU A 425 -14.43 -21.02 12.40
C GLU A 425 -13.42 -20.81 13.53
N GLY A 426 -13.80 -20.05 14.54
CA GLY A 426 -12.96 -19.81 15.70
C GLY A 426 -13.46 -18.68 16.58
N ASP A 427 -12.65 -18.30 17.57
CA ASP A 427 -12.99 -17.23 18.51
C ASP A 427 -12.51 -15.87 18.02
N SER A 428 -13.45 -14.92 17.95
CA SER A 428 -13.21 -13.50 17.62
C SER A 428 -13.66 -12.56 18.75
N GLY A 429 -13.79 -13.08 19.97
CA GLY A 429 -14.38 -12.37 21.10
C GLY A 429 -13.70 -11.03 21.42
N LEU A 430 -12.38 -10.93 21.27
CA LEU A 430 -11.65 -9.68 21.49
C LEU A 430 -12.04 -8.58 20.48
N ILE A 431 -12.18 -8.95 19.19
CA ILE A 431 -12.60 -8.02 18.12
C ILE A 431 -14.06 -7.57 18.36
N GLU A 432 -14.94 -8.52 18.69
CA GLU A 432 -16.35 -8.23 18.97
C GLU A 432 -16.51 -7.35 20.21
N TRP A 433 -15.75 -7.64 21.25
CA TRP A 433 -15.72 -6.81 22.46
C TRP A 433 -15.29 -5.37 22.14
N LEU A 434 -14.27 -5.19 21.32
CA LEU A 434 -13.81 -3.85 20.93
C LEU A 434 -14.88 -3.08 20.15
N LEU A 435 -15.60 -3.74 19.25
CA LEU A 435 -16.72 -3.14 18.56
C LEU A 435 -17.88 -2.80 19.50
N PHE A 436 -18.21 -3.69 20.44
CA PHE A 436 -19.22 -3.46 21.46
C PHE A 436 -18.86 -2.23 22.33
N TRP A 437 -17.60 -2.15 22.75
CA TRP A 437 -17.05 -1.00 23.46
C TRP A 437 -17.21 0.31 22.67
N LEU A 438 -16.88 0.31 21.36
CA LEU A 438 -17.03 1.51 20.51
C LEU A 438 -18.49 1.89 20.25
N CYS A 439 -19.41 0.98 20.46
CA CYS A 439 -20.85 1.21 20.41
C CYS A 439 -21.45 1.54 21.78
N ASN A 440 -20.64 2.05 22.73
CA ASN A 440 -21.05 2.34 24.11
C ASN A 440 -21.64 1.17 24.89
N GLU A 441 -21.25 -0.06 24.54
CA GLU A 441 -21.76 -1.30 25.14
C GLU A 441 -23.28 -1.47 24.93
N GLU A 442 -23.78 -0.98 23.78
CA GLU A 442 -25.17 -1.07 23.39
C GLU A 442 -25.38 -2.14 22.32
N ASP A 443 -26.16 -3.19 22.63
CA ASP A 443 -26.40 -4.32 21.74
C ASP A 443 -27.06 -3.94 20.41
N ASN A 444 -27.97 -2.97 20.40
CA ASN A 444 -28.64 -2.53 19.20
C ASN A 444 -27.68 -1.78 18.26
N ALA A 445 -26.80 -0.95 18.83
CA ALA A 445 -25.76 -0.23 18.12
C ALA A 445 -24.73 -1.20 17.51
N LEU A 446 -24.23 -2.14 18.33
CA LEU A 446 -23.35 -3.22 17.86
C LEU A 446 -24.01 -4.02 16.74
N GLY A 447 -25.27 -4.41 16.96
CA GLY A 447 -26.03 -5.18 15.97
C GLY A 447 -26.16 -4.47 14.63
N TYR A 448 -26.37 -3.14 14.63
CA TYR A 448 -26.38 -2.34 13.40
C TYR A 448 -25.00 -2.30 12.74
N VAL A 449 -23.95 -2.05 13.50
CA VAL A 449 -22.58 -2.01 13.00
C VAL A 449 -22.17 -3.35 12.38
N LEU A 450 -22.48 -4.47 13.04
CA LEU A 450 -22.20 -5.81 12.50
C LEU A 450 -22.99 -6.10 11.21
N ASP A 451 -24.26 -5.71 11.12
CA ASP A 451 -25.06 -5.84 9.89
C ASP A 451 -24.45 -4.98 8.77
N TRP A 452 -24.03 -3.75 9.11
CA TRP A 452 -23.41 -2.81 8.17
C TRP A 452 -22.08 -3.34 7.62
N LEU A 453 -21.23 -3.96 8.47
CA LEU A 453 -19.97 -4.58 8.08
C LEU A 453 -20.19 -5.88 7.28
N ALA A 454 -21.19 -6.67 7.63
CA ALA A 454 -21.46 -7.95 7.00
C ALA A 454 -21.96 -7.82 5.55
N ARG A 455 -22.85 -6.86 5.28
CA ARG A 455 -23.53 -6.73 3.99
C ARG A 455 -22.59 -6.63 2.78
N PRO A 456 -21.58 -5.75 2.75
CA PRO A 456 -20.66 -5.67 1.60
C PRO A 456 -19.82 -6.93 1.45
N LEU A 457 -19.41 -7.57 2.55
CA LEU A 457 -18.62 -8.79 2.52
C LEU A 457 -19.42 -9.99 1.98
N GLN A 458 -20.67 -10.14 2.41
CA GLN A 458 -21.57 -11.18 1.89
C GLN A 458 -21.88 -10.97 0.40
N ASN A 459 -22.03 -9.72 -0.04
CA ASN A 459 -22.32 -9.39 -1.44
C ASN A 459 -21.15 -9.69 -2.39
N ILE A 460 -19.91 -9.67 -1.91
CA ILE A 460 -18.73 -10.09 -2.69
C ILE A 460 -18.90 -11.51 -3.26
N TYR A 461 -19.40 -12.44 -2.45
CA TYR A 461 -19.49 -13.85 -2.80
C TYR A 461 -20.86 -14.28 -3.33
N SER A 462 -21.91 -13.53 -3.02
CA SER A 462 -23.28 -13.87 -3.44
C SER A 462 -23.62 -13.40 -4.85
N GLY A 463 -22.90 -12.42 -5.37
CA GLY A 463 -23.22 -11.76 -6.65
C GLY A 463 -24.58 -11.07 -6.68
N ARG A 464 -25.25 -10.92 -5.52
CA ARG A 464 -26.62 -10.42 -5.41
C ARG A 464 -26.66 -9.03 -4.82
N GLY A 465 -27.43 -8.15 -5.46
CA GLY A 465 -27.88 -6.88 -4.89
C GLY A 465 -26.86 -5.74 -4.88
N ALA A 466 -27.21 -4.68 -4.16
CA ALA A 466 -26.36 -3.50 -4.02
C ALA A 466 -25.14 -3.85 -3.15
N TYR A 467 -23.98 -3.72 -3.73
CA TYR A 467 -22.70 -3.98 -3.06
C TYR A 467 -22.46 -3.06 -1.85
N ARG A 468 -22.94 -1.82 -1.92
CA ARG A 468 -22.69 -0.77 -0.93
C ARG A 468 -23.87 -0.57 0.02
N ASN A 469 -23.53 -0.17 1.24
CA ASN A 469 -24.48 0.49 2.13
C ASN A 469 -24.76 1.90 1.63
N LYS A 470 -25.97 2.41 1.88
CA LYS A 470 -26.34 3.81 1.57
C LYS A 470 -26.08 4.74 2.76
N THR A 471 -25.49 4.20 3.81
CA THR A 471 -25.10 4.91 5.03
C THR A 471 -23.61 4.76 5.29
N SER A 472 -23.05 5.69 6.06
CA SER A 472 -21.67 5.70 6.54
C SER A 472 -21.66 5.67 8.05
N LEU A 473 -20.64 5.08 8.65
CA LEU A 473 -20.42 5.08 10.09
C LEU A 473 -19.51 6.25 10.47
N ILE A 474 -19.82 6.91 11.57
CA ILE A 474 -18.97 7.93 12.20
C ILE A 474 -18.67 7.46 13.61
N PHE A 475 -17.38 7.23 13.90
CA PHE A 475 -16.89 7.00 15.26
C PHE A 475 -16.09 8.21 15.71
N HIS A 476 -16.60 8.93 16.71
CA HIS A 476 -15.92 10.11 17.24
C HIS A 476 -15.80 10.08 18.75
N GLY A 477 -15.06 11.06 19.31
CA GLY A 477 -14.77 11.19 20.74
C GLY A 477 -13.28 11.15 21.03
N ASP A 478 -12.90 11.09 22.29
CA ASP A 478 -11.55 11.26 22.78
C ASP A 478 -10.50 10.34 22.12
N GLN A 479 -9.25 10.76 22.17
CA GLN A 479 -8.12 9.94 21.77
C GLN A 479 -7.92 8.78 22.76
N GLY A 480 -7.53 7.60 22.25
CA GLY A 480 -7.26 6.41 23.08
C GLY A 480 -8.50 5.58 23.40
N THR A 481 -9.60 5.77 22.68
CA THR A 481 -10.84 5.00 22.82
C THR A 481 -10.86 3.66 22.02
N GLY A 482 -9.84 3.38 21.21
CA GLY A 482 -9.74 2.11 20.46
C GLY A 482 -10.15 2.18 19.00
N LYS A 483 -10.64 3.32 18.49
CA LYS A 483 -11.07 3.51 17.09
C LYS A 483 -10.04 3.04 16.07
N GLY A 484 -8.75 3.33 16.32
CA GLY A 484 -7.63 2.97 15.44
C GLY A 484 -7.39 1.47 15.32
N PHE A 485 -7.65 0.66 16.35
CA PHE A 485 -7.54 -0.80 16.28
C PHE A 485 -8.55 -1.44 15.34
N VAL A 486 -9.69 -0.77 15.09
CA VAL A 486 -10.72 -1.26 14.18
C VAL A 486 -10.48 -0.79 12.75
N PHE A 487 -10.39 0.52 12.53
CA PHE A 487 -10.42 1.13 11.19
C PHE A 487 -9.15 1.92 10.85
N GLY A 488 -8.16 1.97 11.75
CA GLY A 488 -6.90 2.68 11.51
C GLY A 488 -5.97 1.96 10.53
N THR A 489 -4.77 2.50 10.37
CA THR A 489 -3.74 1.99 9.45
C THR A 489 -3.40 0.52 9.71
N ASP A 490 -3.34 0.13 10.98
CA ASP A 490 -3.04 -1.23 11.42
C ASP A 490 -4.27 -1.90 12.05
N GLY A 491 -5.48 -1.46 11.65
CA GLY A 491 -6.74 -1.98 12.18
C GLY A 491 -7.16 -3.30 11.56
N PHE A 492 -7.91 -4.13 12.32
CA PHE A 492 -8.31 -5.47 11.87
C PHE A 492 -9.22 -5.46 10.63
N MET A 493 -10.01 -4.41 10.41
CA MET A 493 -10.81 -4.33 9.18
C MET A 493 -9.92 -4.24 7.93
N ARG A 494 -8.75 -3.63 8.06
CA ARG A 494 -7.76 -3.60 7.00
C ARG A 494 -7.10 -4.97 6.76
N ALA A 495 -6.95 -5.80 7.80
CA ALA A 495 -6.51 -7.18 7.63
C ALA A 495 -7.53 -8.01 6.82
N ILE A 496 -8.83 -7.75 6.99
CA ILE A 496 -9.91 -8.42 6.24
C ILE A 496 -9.91 -8.01 4.76
N TYR A 497 -9.87 -6.72 4.46
CA TYR A 497 -9.94 -6.22 3.09
C TYR A 497 -8.59 -6.24 2.35
N GLY A 498 -7.47 -6.26 3.09
CA GLY A 498 -6.12 -6.09 2.55
C GLY A 498 -5.77 -4.63 2.25
N ASN A 499 -4.46 -4.38 2.14
CA ASN A 499 -3.93 -3.02 1.93
C ASN A 499 -4.28 -2.41 0.58
N THR A 500 -4.58 -3.24 -0.43
CA THR A 500 -4.92 -2.79 -1.78
C THR A 500 -6.38 -2.36 -1.91
N MET A 501 -7.28 -2.93 -1.11
CA MET A 501 -8.73 -2.68 -1.16
C MET A 501 -9.26 -1.87 0.02
N SER A 502 -8.37 -1.42 0.92
CA SER A 502 -8.70 -0.51 2.00
C SER A 502 -7.83 0.74 1.93
N GLU A 503 -8.44 1.91 1.90
CA GLU A 503 -7.74 3.19 1.80
C GLU A 503 -8.05 4.07 3.01
N ILE A 504 -7.04 4.80 3.48
CA ILE A 504 -7.19 5.75 4.59
C ILE A 504 -6.91 7.14 4.06
N LEU A 505 -7.92 8.01 4.16
CA LEU A 505 -7.79 9.43 3.87
C LEU A 505 -7.37 10.17 5.14
N GLN A 506 -6.26 10.89 5.08
CA GLN A 506 -5.84 11.84 6.10
C GLN A 506 -6.19 13.28 5.68
N ASN A 507 -6.11 14.24 6.61
CA ASN A 507 -6.58 15.64 6.52
C ASN A 507 -6.22 16.45 5.25
N GLN A 508 -5.33 15.97 4.39
CA GLN A 508 -4.93 16.68 3.17
C GLN A 508 -5.71 16.15 1.94
N MET A 509 -7.02 16.38 1.93
CA MET A 509 -7.89 15.94 0.82
C MET A 509 -7.68 16.70 -0.50
N GLU A 510 -6.90 17.77 -0.54
CA GLU A 510 -6.99 18.71 -1.67
C GLU A 510 -5.95 18.48 -2.78
N ASP A 511 -4.71 18.03 -2.53
CA ASP A 511 -3.68 18.13 -3.58
C ASP A 511 -2.92 16.85 -3.96
N HIS A 512 -2.98 15.75 -3.19
CA HIS A 512 -2.12 14.57 -3.45
C HIS A 512 -2.86 13.22 -3.52
N PHE A 513 -4.18 13.24 -3.57
CA PHE A 513 -4.96 12.03 -3.63
C PHE A 513 -4.95 11.43 -5.04
N GLU A 514 -4.45 10.20 -5.18
CA GLU A 514 -4.59 9.44 -6.42
C GLU A 514 -6.02 8.91 -6.57
N PRO A 515 -6.89 9.57 -7.36
CA PRO A 515 -8.29 9.16 -7.52
C PRO A 515 -8.43 7.71 -8.02
N ARG A 516 -7.39 7.17 -8.65
CA ARG A 516 -7.36 5.80 -9.16
C ARG A 516 -7.47 4.76 -8.04
N LYS A 517 -6.92 5.03 -6.87
CA LYS A 517 -7.03 4.10 -5.73
C LYS A 517 -8.48 3.89 -5.30
N LEU A 518 -9.32 4.93 -5.38
CA LEU A 518 -10.75 4.82 -5.04
C LEU A 518 -11.51 3.83 -5.92
N THR A 519 -11.07 3.59 -7.15
CA THR A 519 -11.76 2.68 -8.06
C THR A 519 -11.61 1.21 -7.68
N GLU A 520 -10.62 0.89 -6.85
CA GLU A 520 -10.30 -0.46 -6.38
C GLU A 520 -10.51 -0.61 -4.86
N THR A 521 -11.02 0.44 -4.19
CA THR A 521 -11.25 0.46 -2.75
C THR A 521 -12.62 -0.13 -2.40
N LEU A 522 -12.67 -0.97 -1.38
CA LEU A 522 -13.90 -1.55 -0.80
C LEU A 522 -14.23 -0.98 0.58
N LEU A 523 -13.20 -0.59 1.34
CA LEU A 523 -13.34 0.10 2.62
C LEU A 523 -12.56 1.41 2.58
N LEU A 524 -13.24 2.52 2.76
CA LEU A 524 -12.65 3.85 2.85
C LEU A 524 -12.75 4.36 4.28
N THR A 525 -11.64 4.57 4.95
CA THR A 525 -11.58 5.20 6.26
C THR A 525 -11.15 6.66 6.10
N ALA A 526 -12.03 7.59 6.42
CA ALA A 526 -11.69 9.00 6.50
C ALA A 526 -11.26 9.33 7.94
N ASN A 527 -9.96 9.52 8.15
CA ASN A 527 -9.37 9.76 9.45
C ASN A 527 -9.16 11.26 9.68
N GLU A 528 -9.50 11.73 10.89
CA GLU A 528 -9.36 13.13 11.31
C GLU A 528 -10.08 14.12 10.38
N VAL A 529 -11.24 13.76 9.89
CA VAL A 529 -12.09 14.70 9.15
C VAL A 529 -12.65 15.72 10.14
N ALA A 530 -11.97 16.84 10.25
CA ALA A 530 -12.43 17.99 11.02
C ALA A 530 -13.14 18.96 10.08
N CYS A 531 -14.45 19.03 10.19
CA CYS A 531 -15.25 20.03 9.48
C CYS A 531 -15.48 21.28 10.36
N SER A 532 -14.42 21.82 10.93
CA SER A 532 -14.48 22.94 11.89
C SER A 532 -14.68 24.32 11.28
N GLY A 533 -14.95 24.44 9.98
CA GLY A 533 -15.09 25.74 9.35
C GLY A 533 -16.10 25.85 8.22
N TYR A 534 -16.73 27.01 8.11
CA TYR A 534 -17.64 27.45 7.04
C TYR A 534 -17.03 27.35 5.61
N ARG A 535 -15.72 27.06 5.50
CA ARG A 535 -14.96 27.05 4.24
C ARG A 535 -14.96 25.71 3.52
N ASP A 536 -15.38 24.61 4.15
CA ASP A 536 -15.24 23.26 3.60
C ASP A 536 -16.52 22.68 2.98
N SER A 537 -17.42 23.52 2.47
CA SER A 537 -18.64 23.06 1.79
C SER A 537 -18.35 22.10 0.61
N LYS A 538 -17.22 22.26 -0.07
CA LYS A 538 -16.81 21.38 -1.17
C LYS A 538 -16.45 19.98 -0.68
N THR A 539 -15.67 19.88 0.40
CA THR A 539 -15.29 18.60 1.03
C THR A 539 -16.51 17.87 1.57
N LEU A 540 -17.40 18.59 2.28
CA LEU A 540 -18.66 18.03 2.77
C LEU A 540 -19.54 17.49 1.65
N ASN A 541 -19.72 18.26 0.57
CA ASN A 541 -20.51 17.83 -0.59
C ASN A 541 -19.88 16.62 -1.29
N ARG A 542 -18.55 16.55 -1.35
CA ARG A 542 -17.83 15.38 -1.87
C ARG A 542 -18.08 14.15 -1.00
N LEU A 543 -17.96 14.25 0.32
CA LEU A 543 -18.25 13.14 1.24
C LEU A 543 -19.71 12.68 1.12
N LYS A 544 -20.66 13.61 1.08
CA LYS A 544 -22.09 13.32 0.86
C LYS A 544 -22.30 12.55 -0.45
N ALA A 545 -21.66 12.99 -1.56
CA ALA A 545 -21.72 12.32 -2.84
C ALA A 545 -21.10 10.91 -2.78
N TRP A 546 -19.99 10.73 -2.12
CA TRP A 546 -19.33 9.42 -1.99
C TRP A 546 -20.17 8.38 -1.23
N VAL A 547 -21.03 8.81 -0.32
CA VAL A 547 -21.97 7.91 0.35
C VAL A 547 -23.16 7.55 -0.54
N THR A 548 -23.68 8.49 -1.32
CA THR A 548 -24.97 8.31 -2.02
C THR A 548 -24.86 8.01 -3.49
N GLU A 549 -23.86 8.58 -4.19
CA GLU A 549 -23.74 8.44 -5.63
C GLU A 549 -23.17 7.09 -6.03
N PRO A 550 -23.65 6.47 -7.12
CA PRO A 550 -23.14 5.18 -7.58
C PRO A 550 -21.77 5.28 -8.25
N THR A 551 -21.39 6.46 -8.71
CA THR A 551 -20.22 6.71 -9.54
C THR A 551 -19.46 7.95 -9.08
N ILE A 552 -18.18 8.00 -9.45
CA ILE A 552 -17.30 9.14 -9.22
C ILE A 552 -16.63 9.58 -10.53
N GLN A 553 -16.55 10.89 -10.74
CA GLN A 553 -15.82 11.48 -11.87
C GLN A 553 -14.33 11.64 -11.52
N ILE A 554 -13.47 10.95 -12.27
CA ILE A 554 -12.01 10.99 -12.08
C ILE A 554 -11.38 11.67 -13.30
N ARG A 555 -10.67 12.77 -13.07
CA ARG A 555 -9.90 13.46 -14.11
C ARG A 555 -8.47 12.95 -14.12
N LYS A 556 -8.07 12.25 -15.18
CA LYS A 556 -6.67 11.88 -15.42
C LYS A 556 -5.90 13.08 -15.99
N MET A 557 -4.62 13.23 -15.62
CA MET A 557 -3.78 14.29 -16.19
C MET A 557 -3.84 14.26 -17.72
N ARG A 558 -4.16 15.41 -18.34
CA ARG A 558 -4.25 15.61 -19.80
C ARG A 558 -5.32 14.75 -20.52
N LYS A 559 -6.34 14.25 -19.80
CA LYS A 559 -7.47 13.49 -20.37
C LYS A 559 -8.80 14.08 -19.92
N THR A 560 -9.86 13.74 -20.64
CA THR A 560 -11.24 13.99 -20.22
C THR A 560 -11.56 13.23 -18.93
N SER A 561 -12.48 13.81 -18.14
CA SER A 561 -13.00 13.13 -16.93
C SER A 561 -13.71 11.85 -17.33
N GLU A 562 -13.39 10.76 -16.66
CA GLU A 562 -14.02 9.45 -16.84
C GLU A 562 -14.84 9.10 -15.60
N GLU A 563 -15.97 8.44 -15.81
CA GLU A 563 -16.88 8.01 -14.75
C GLU A 563 -16.53 6.59 -14.31
N PHE A 564 -16.37 6.39 -12.99
CA PHE A 564 -16.05 5.09 -12.39
C PHE A 564 -17.08 4.71 -11.32
N PRO A 565 -17.44 3.43 -11.19
CA PRO A 565 -18.29 2.97 -10.11
C PRO A 565 -17.59 3.13 -8.75
N ILE A 566 -18.36 3.53 -7.74
CA ILE A 566 -17.91 3.54 -6.35
C ILE A 566 -18.24 2.18 -5.72
N TRP A 567 -17.21 1.50 -5.23
CA TRP A 567 -17.34 0.20 -4.58
C TRP A 567 -17.21 0.27 -3.06
N PHE A 568 -16.57 1.31 -2.52
CA PHE A 568 -16.26 1.40 -1.10
C PHE A 568 -17.46 1.75 -0.23
N ASN A 569 -17.46 1.22 0.97
CA ASN A 569 -18.23 1.67 2.11
C ASN A 569 -17.34 2.57 2.96
N MET A 570 -17.89 3.70 3.44
CA MET A 570 -17.10 4.73 4.11
C MET A 570 -17.32 4.73 5.62
N VAL A 571 -16.21 4.79 6.37
CA VAL A 571 -16.18 5.02 7.82
C VAL A 571 -15.42 6.31 8.10
N MET A 572 -15.87 7.11 9.01
CA MET A 572 -15.21 8.33 9.46
C MET A 572 -14.74 8.17 10.89
N LEU A 573 -13.50 8.55 11.15
CA LEU A 573 -12.93 8.62 12.49
C LEU A 573 -12.60 10.07 12.81
N SER A 574 -12.93 10.52 14.03
CA SER A 574 -12.58 11.85 14.49
C SER A 574 -12.32 11.88 16.00
N ASN A 575 -11.46 12.80 16.41
CA ASN A 575 -11.26 13.15 17.81
C ASN A 575 -12.03 14.43 18.17
N ASP A 576 -12.71 15.06 17.21
CA ASP A 576 -13.48 16.28 17.45
C ASP A 576 -14.85 15.94 18.02
N ALA A 577 -15.35 16.81 18.91
CA ALA A 577 -16.70 16.72 19.44
C ALA A 577 -17.76 16.89 18.34
N MET A 578 -17.43 17.63 17.27
CA MET A 578 -18.30 17.86 16.12
C MET A 578 -17.55 17.53 14.81
N PRO A 579 -17.41 16.23 14.49
CA PRO A 579 -16.62 15.78 13.33
C PRO A 579 -17.23 16.21 12.00
N LEU A 580 -18.55 16.28 11.94
CA LEU A 580 -19.31 16.60 10.75
C LEU A 580 -20.57 17.36 11.14
N ARG A 581 -20.90 18.41 10.41
CA ARG A 581 -22.18 19.09 10.56
C ARG A 581 -23.30 18.29 9.89
N LEU A 582 -24.18 17.71 10.70
CA LEU A 582 -25.39 17.06 10.21
C LEU A 582 -26.52 18.08 10.01
N GLU A 583 -27.29 17.87 8.97
CA GLU A 583 -28.46 18.69 8.70
C GLU A 583 -29.74 17.92 9.11
N PRO A 584 -30.78 18.61 9.58
CA PRO A 584 -32.06 17.95 9.85
C PRO A 584 -32.55 17.16 8.64
N GLY A 585 -32.89 15.87 8.88
CA GLY A 585 -33.28 14.93 7.82
C GLY A 585 -32.12 14.30 7.05
N ASP A 586 -30.87 14.46 7.48
CA ASP A 586 -29.76 13.73 6.87
C ASP A 586 -29.90 12.22 7.11
N ARG A 587 -29.92 11.46 6.01
CA ARG A 587 -30.15 9.99 5.99
C ARG A 587 -28.88 9.17 5.72
N ARG A 588 -27.70 9.78 5.89
CA ARG A 588 -26.45 9.14 5.46
C ARG A 588 -25.60 8.61 6.60
N TYR A 589 -25.68 9.21 7.77
CA TYR A 589 -24.68 9.00 8.81
C TYR A 589 -25.27 8.37 10.05
N SER A 590 -24.69 7.25 10.47
CA SER A 590 -24.87 6.62 11.77
C SER A 590 -23.71 7.05 12.66
N VAL A 591 -24.00 7.56 13.84
CA VAL A 591 -23.01 8.21 14.70
C VAL A 591 -22.84 7.42 15.99
N PHE A 592 -21.60 7.19 16.39
CA PHE A 592 -21.23 6.52 17.62
C PHE A 592 -20.15 7.34 18.31
N LYS A 593 -20.45 7.82 19.48
CA LYS A 593 -19.55 8.64 20.29
C LYS A 593 -18.94 7.79 21.40
N GLN A 594 -17.64 7.79 21.53
CA GLN A 594 -16.94 7.13 22.64
C GLN A 594 -15.93 8.09 23.27
N ASP A 595 -16.26 8.59 24.46
CA ASP A 595 -15.40 9.50 25.23
C ASP A 595 -14.58 8.75 26.29
N ARG A 596 -14.93 7.51 26.63
CA ARG A 596 -14.20 6.68 27.59
C ARG A 596 -12.94 6.09 26.95
N LYS A 597 -11.79 6.26 27.60
CA LYS A 597 -10.54 5.61 27.17
C LYS A 597 -10.61 4.12 27.40
N LEU A 598 -9.95 3.35 26.52
CA LEU A 598 -9.81 1.90 26.72
C LEU A 598 -9.23 1.59 28.10
N ASN A 599 -9.78 0.55 28.75
CA ASN A 599 -9.17 0.03 29.95
C ASN A 599 -7.72 -0.40 29.67
N PRO A 600 -6.74 0.09 30.46
CA PRO A 600 -5.34 -0.27 30.28
C PRO A 600 -5.07 -1.78 30.22
N ALA A 601 -5.87 -2.59 30.87
CA ALA A 601 -5.76 -4.06 30.85
C ALA A 601 -6.11 -4.68 29.48
N MET A 602 -6.90 -3.98 28.67
CA MET A 602 -7.30 -4.45 27.33
C MET A 602 -6.33 -4.03 26.22
N ILE A 603 -5.42 -3.10 26.50
CA ILE A 603 -4.47 -2.61 25.51
C ILE A 603 -3.43 -3.68 25.14
N PRO A 604 -2.78 -4.41 26.06
CA PRO A 604 -1.80 -5.42 25.69
C PRO A 604 -2.34 -6.50 24.76
N PRO A 605 -3.49 -7.17 25.02
CA PRO A 605 -3.99 -8.19 24.09
C PRO A 605 -4.36 -7.61 22.71
N LEU A 606 -4.84 -6.38 22.62
CA LEU A 606 -5.12 -5.73 21.32
C LEU A 606 -3.83 -5.38 20.57
N VAL A 607 -2.78 -5.00 21.28
CA VAL A 607 -1.46 -4.74 20.68
C VAL A 607 -0.84 -6.04 20.20
N GLU A 608 -0.93 -7.13 20.95
CA GLU A 608 -0.46 -8.46 20.57
C GLU A 608 -1.16 -8.96 19.31
N GLU A 609 -2.49 -8.88 19.25
CA GLU A 609 -3.27 -9.23 18.06
C GLU A 609 -2.87 -8.38 16.85
N ARG A 610 -2.74 -7.07 17.02
CA ARG A 610 -2.30 -6.15 15.94
C ARG A 610 -0.91 -6.50 15.43
N ASP A 611 0.05 -6.68 16.34
CA ASP A 611 1.46 -6.93 16.00
C ASP A 611 1.64 -8.32 15.37
N ALA A 612 0.74 -9.27 15.65
CA ALA A 612 0.61 -10.57 14.98
C ALA A 612 -0.18 -10.49 13.64
N GLY A 613 -0.60 -9.32 13.20
CA GLY A 613 -1.35 -9.15 11.95
C GLY A 613 -2.82 -9.54 12.02
N TRP A 614 -3.43 -9.53 13.20
CA TRP A 614 -4.84 -9.86 13.47
C TRP A 614 -5.23 -11.29 13.09
N PRO A 615 -4.58 -12.32 13.65
CA PRO A 615 -4.87 -13.72 13.31
C PRO A 615 -6.32 -14.12 13.55
N THR A 616 -7.03 -13.47 14.49
CA THR A 616 -8.45 -13.73 14.78
C THR A 616 -9.42 -13.03 13.81
N ALA A 617 -8.94 -12.12 12.94
CA ALA A 617 -9.78 -11.45 11.96
C ALA A 617 -10.47 -12.42 10.98
N LYS A 618 -9.88 -13.59 10.71
CA LYS A 618 -10.49 -14.65 9.87
C LYS A 618 -11.73 -15.26 10.53
N TYR A 619 -11.76 -15.38 11.84
CA TYR A 619 -12.90 -15.87 12.61
C TYR A 619 -14.01 -14.83 12.64
N PHE A 620 -13.64 -13.56 12.80
CA PHE A 620 -14.60 -12.46 12.71
C PHE A 620 -15.20 -12.34 11.31
N LEU A 621 -14.38 -12.49 10.25
CA LEU A 621 -14.88 -12.53 8.87
C LEU A 621 -15.91 -13.65 8.69
N LYS A 622 -15.65 -14.85 9.21
CA LYS A 622 -16.62 -15.97 9.15
C LYS A 622 -17.96 -15.60 9.79
N LYS A 623 -17.94 -15.02 10.99
CA LYS A 623 -19.17 -14.54 11.65
C LYS A 623 -19.93 -13.49 10.84
N LEU A 624 -19.21 -12.57 10.19
CA LEU A 624 -19.84 -11.58 9.32
C LEU A 624 -20.46 -12.22 8.07
N LEU A 625 -19.80 -13.22 7.49
CA LEU A 625 -20.34 -13.93 6.31
C LEU A 625 -21.57 -14.77 6.64
N ASP A 626 -21.64 -15.38 7.82
CA ASP A 626 -22.77 -16.19 8.26
C ASP A 626 -23.91 -15.38 8.87
N ARG A 627 -23.67 -14.09 9.14
CA ARG A 627 -24.62 -13.24 9.84
C ARG A 627 -25.90 -13.04 9.04
N LYS A 628 -27.06 -13.26 9.69
CA LYS A 628 -28.36 -12.90 9.13
C LYS A 628 -28.59 -11.39 9.31
N ILE A 629 -28.56 -10.66 8.23
CA ILE A 629 -28.83 -9.22 8.21
C ILE A 629 -30.35 -9.02 8.37
N ILE A 630 -30.76 -8.31 9.40
CA ILE A 630 -32.17 -8.07 9.71
C ILE A 630 -32.57 -6.60 9.64
N ARG A 631 -31.59 -5.67 9.63
CA ARG A 631 -31.83 -4.23 9.66
C ARG A 631 -31.83 -3.61 8.27
N ASP A 632 -32.60 -2.56 8.10
CA ASP A 632 -32.53 -1.74 6.88
C ASP A 632 -31.30 -0.81 6.93
N LEU A 633 -30.28 -1.15 6.18
CA LEU A 633 -29.02 -0.38 6.10
C LEU A 633 -29.10 0.80 5.10
N ALA A 634 -30.27 1.09 4.54
CA ALA A 634 -30.52 2.32 3.79
C ALA A 634 -30.89 3.48 4.71
N VAL A 635 -31.22 3.18 5.97
CA VAL A 635 -31.55 4.14 7.03
C VAL A 635 -30.41 4.15 8.05
N PRO A 636 -29.93 5.33 8.49
CA PRO A 636 -28.89 5.40 9.52
C PRO A 636 -29.45 4.95 10.88
N PHE A 637 -28.56 4.43 11.71
CA PHE A 637 -28.86 4.16 13.10
C PHE A 637 -29.16 5.48 13.84
N THR A 638 -30.24 5.52 14.59
CA THR A 638 -30.65 6.68 15.39
C THR A 638 -30.38 6.42 16.85
N ASN A 639 -29.69 7.34 17.51
CA ASN A 639 -29.33 7.33 18.92
C ASN A 639 -29.07 8.76 19.39
N ASP A 640 -28.89 8.93 20.69
CA ASP A 640 -28.62 10.24 21.31
C ASP A 640 -27.36 10.91 20.78
N ASP A 641 -26.33 10.14 20.40
CA ASP A 641 -25.09 10.66 19.81
C ASP A 641 -25.36 11.36 18.47
N ARG A 642 -26.18 10.74 17.63
CA ARG A 642 -26.57 11.30 16.35
C ARG A 642 -27.47 12.53 16.52
N ASP A 643 -28.42 12.47 17.44
CA ASP A 643 -29.32 13.58 17.72
C ASP A 643 -28.55 14.78 18.30
N SER A 644 -27.59 14.54 19.18
CA SER A 644 -26.68 15.58 19.67
C SER A 644 -25.89 16.28 18.54
N LEU A 645 -25.43 15.54 17.52
CA LEU A 645 -24.76 16.13 16.37
C LEU A 645 -25.73 16.87 15.43
N LEU A 646 -26.95 16.40 15.30
CA LEU A 646 -28.01 17.12 14.56
C LEU A 646 -28.34 18.45 15.22
N ASP A 647 -28.50 18.45 16.54
CA ASP A 647 -28.77 19.65 17.32
C ASP A 647 -27.61 20.64 17.21
N ALA A 648 -26.38 20.19 17.43
CA ALA A 648 -25.17 21.01 17.27
C ALA A 648 -24.95 21.49 15.82
N GLY A 649 -25.43 20.73 14.82
CA GLY A 649 -25.37 21.05 13.39
C GLY A 649 -26.47 21.98 12.90
N THR A 650 -27.54 22.15 13.68
CA THR A 650 -28.68 22.98 13.27
C THR A 650 -28.25 24.44 13.12
N PRO A 651 -28.54 25.09 11.99
CA PRO A 651 -28.17 26.49 11.79
C PRO A 651 -28.75 27.40 12.89
N SER A 652 -27.89 28.26 13.46
CA SER A 652 -28.26 29.14 14.57
C SER A 652 -29.56 29.95 14.34
N GLN A 653 -29.82 30.37 13.10
CA GLN A 653 -31.04 31.06 12.74
C GLN A 653 -32.29 30.16 12.82
N ILE A 654 -32.14 28.85 12.64
CA ILE A 654 -33.26 27.89 12.82
C ILE A 654 -33.52 27.70 14.31
N VAL A 655 -32.46 27.45 15.10
CA VAL A 655 -32.57 27.30 16.56
C VAL A 655 -33.19 28.56 17.19
N PHE A 656 -32.75 29.75 16.75
CA PHE A 656 -33.36 31.00 17.19
C PHE A 656 -34.84 31.10 16.84
N ALA A 657 -35.19 30.69 15.60
CA ALA A 657 -36.57 30.69 15.17
C ALA A 657 -37.45 29.72 15.98
N GLU A 658 -36.91 28.54 16.30
CA GLU A 658 -37.54 27.55 17.20
C GLU A 658 -37.70 28.12 18.62
N THR A 659 -36.67 28.78 19.14
CA THR A 659 -36.72 29.47 20.43
C THR A 659 -37.84 30.53 20.44
N VAL A 660 -37.98 31.33 19.37
CA VAL A 660 -39.07 32.31 19.22
C VAL A 660 -40.42 31.62 19.14
N ARG A 661 -40.54 30.49 18.43
CA ARG A 661 -41.79 29.72 18.34
C ARG A 661 -42.22 29.20 19.71
N ASP A 662 -41.27 28.56 20.45
CA ASP A 662 -41.57 27.79 21.66
C ASP A 662 -41.71 28.68 22.91
N LEU A 663 -40.86 29.69 23.06
CA LEU A 663 -40.84 30.60 24.20
C LEU A 663 -41.60 31.92 23.99
N GLY A 664 -41.92 32.22 22.73
CA GLY A 664 -42.56 33.49 22.35
C GLY A 664 -41.58 34.67 22.26
N LEU A 665 -42.02 35.68 21.51
CA LEU A 665 -41.23 36.88 21.25
C LEU A 665 -40.92 37.67 22.53
N ALA A 666 -41.90 37.70 23.46
CA ALA A 666 -41.74 38.41 24.75
C ALA A 666 -40.54 37.87 25.54
N SER A 667 -40.40 36.55 25.68
CA SER A 667 -39.28 35.92 26.41
C SER A 667 -37.97 36.17 25.72
N VAL A 668 -37.90 35.98 24.40
CA VAL A 668 -36.65 36.16 23.64
C VAL A 668 -36.17 37.61 23.63
N VAL A 669 -37.10 38.56 23.65
CA VAL A 669 -36.79 40.00 23.67
C VAL A 669 -36.52 40.52 25.09
N MET A 670 -37.02 39.85 26.15
CA MET A 670 -36.86 40.29 27.53
C MET A 670 -35.37 40.45 27.94
N ASP A 671 -34.58 39.42 27.75
CA ASP A 671 -33.13 39.47 28.09
C ASP A 671 -32.38 40.53 27.27
N PHE A 672 -32.79 40.72 26.01
CA PHE A 672 -32.29 41.78 25.14
C PHE A 672 -32.71 43.15 25.65
N THR A 673 -33.96 43.29 26.10
CA THR A 673 -34.50 44.56 26.67
C THR A 673 -33.76 44.95 27.94
N ASP A 674 -33.54 44.01 28.85
CA ASP A 674 -32.82 44.24 30.09
C ASP A 674 -31.38 44.73 29.85
N GLU A 675 -30.73 44.18 28.81
CA GLU A 675 -29.40 44.64 28.40
C GLU A 675 -29.43 46.04 27.77
N MET A 676 -30.48 46.33 26.94
CA MET A 676 -30.63 47.65 26.34
C MET A 676 -30.97 48.73 27.37
N ASP A 677 -31.80 48.42 28.37
CA ASP A 677 -32.13 49.33 29.48
C ASP A 677 -30.90 49.63 30.34
N ARG A 678 -30.08 48.62 30.61
CA ARG A 678 -28.75 48.81 31.24
C ARG A 678 -27.83 49.75 30.45
N ARG A 679 -28.01 49.84 29.15
CA ARG A 679 -27.27 50.74 28.24
C ARG A 679 -27.97 52.11 28.05
N GLY A 680 -29.06 52.37 28.75
CA GLY A 680 -29.83 53.62 28.62
C GLY A 680 -30.66 53.73 27.34
N ARG A 681 -30.99 52.60 26.71
CA ARG A 681 -31.82 52.52 25.52
C ARG A 681 -33.15 51.83 25.83
N SER A 682 -34.04 52.51 26.61
CA SER A 682 -35.36 51.99 26.90
C SER A 682 -36.34 52.24 25.76
N GLY A 683 -37.26 51.29 25.51
CA GLY A 683 -38.30 51.42 24.48
C GLY A 683 -39.09 50.12 24.21
N ARG A 684 -40.18 50.24 23.44
CA ARG A 684 -40.89 49.07 22.95
C ARG A 684 -40.14 48.49 21.75
N TYR A 685 -39.89 47.20 21.75
CA TYR A 685 -39.10 46.50 20.73
C TYR A 685 -39.99 45.70 19.78
N TYR A 686 -41.20 45.34 20.14
CA TYR A 686 -42.19 44.63 19.32
C TYR A 686 -43.61 45.11 19.61
N ASN A 687 -44.58 44.71 18.76
CA ASN A 687 -45.98 44.99 18.92
C ASN A 687 -46.70 43.73 19.42
N GLU A 688 -47.22 43.78 20.63
CA GLU A 688 -47.85 42.65 21.30
C GLU A 688 -49.12 42.16 20.60
N SER A 689 -49.93 43.07 20.01
CA SER A 689 -51.20 42.71 19.39
C SER A 689 -51.06 42.04 18.03
N THR A 690 -49.94 42.24 17.35
CA THR A 690 -49.72 41.73 15.99
C THR A 690 -48.55 40.78 15.88
N GLY A 691 -47.79 40.57 16.95
CA GLY A 691 -46.52 39.83 16.90
C GLY A 691 -45.54 40.44 15.91
N PHE A 692 -45.58 41.79 15.72
CA PHE A 692 -44.68 42.46 14.78
C PHE A 692 -43.40 42.92 15.44
N ILE A 693 -42.26 42.62 14.80
CA ILE A 693 -40.94 43.11 15.21
C ILE A 693 -40.21 43.71 14.00
N GLY A 694 -39.57 44.85 14.19
CA GLY A 694 -38.75 45.48 13.14
C GLY A 694 -37.50 44.66 12.84
N GLY A 695 -37.08 44.64 11.57
CA GLY A 695 -35.97 43.80 11.12
C GLY A 695 -34.65 44.12 11.77
N GLU A 696 -34.34 45.39 12.02
CA GLU A 696 -33.13 45.78 12.75
C GLU A 696 -33.13 45.26 14.19
N THR A 697 -34.26 45.46 14.89
CA THR A 697 -34.45 44.98 16.27
C THR A 697 -34.38 43.45 16.34
N LEU A 698 -35.01 42.75 15.41
CA LEU A 698 -34.94 41.29 15.31
C LEU A 698 -33.52 40.82 15.09
N MET A 699 -32.75 41.51 14.26
CA MET A 699 -31.36 41.19 14.00
C MET A 699 -30.48 41.45 15.24
N GLU A 700 -30.74 42.54 15.97
CA GLU A 700 -30.04 42.84 17.22
C GLU A 700 -30.37 41.80 18.31
N CYS A 701 -31.60 41.38 18.45
CA CYS A 701 -32.02 40.29 19.33
C CYS A 701 -31.33 38.97 18.97
N TYR A 702 -31.31 38.61 17.68
CA TYR A 702 -30.63 37.42 17.22
C TYR A 702 -29.11 37.48 17.47
N GLN A 703 -28.46 38.61 17.23
CA GLN A 703 -27.02 38.77 17.51
C GLN A 703 -26.73 38.73 19.01
N PHE A 704 -27.60 39.29 19.83
CA PHE A 704 -27.50 39.21 21.27
C PHE A 704 -27.62 37.74 21.74
N TRP A 705 -28.63 37.02 21.27
CA TRP A 705 -28.82 35.61 21.54
C TRP A 705 -27.65 34.78 21.07
N CYS A 706 -27.12 34.97 19.87
CA CYS A 706 -25.95 34.32 19.37
C CYS A 706 -24.71 34.49 20.29
N LYS A 707 -24.56 35.70 20.83
CA LYS A 707 -23.46 36.00 21.78
C LYS A 707 -23.62 35.24 23.09
N GLN A 708 -24.86 35.11 23.61
CA GLN A 708 -25.16 34.36 24.81
C GLN A 708 -24.85 32.87 24.67
N VAL A 709 -25.16 32.29 23.52
CA VAL A 709 -24.92 30.86 23.20
C VAL A 709 -23.54 30.60 22.54
N GLY A 710 -22.65 31.61 22.49
CA GLY A 710 -21.28 31.45 22.00
C GLY A 710 -21.10 31.35 20.48
N ILE A 711 -22.06 31.85 19.69
CA ILE A 711 -22.01 31.82 18.22
C ILE A 711 -21.31 33.09 17.70
N HIS A 712 -20.18 32.93 17.01
CA HIS A 712 -19.35 34.05 16.57
C HIS A 712 -19.76 34.68 15.23
N TYR A 713 -20.47 33.98 14.37
CA TYR A 713 -20.81 34.43 13.00
C TYR A 713 -22.31 34.34 12.71
N PRO A 714 -23.12 35.30 13.21
CA PRO A 714 -24.55 35.34 12.94
C PRO A 714 -24.82 35.58 11.46
N VAL A 715 -25.90 35.00 10.95
CA VAL A 715 -26.31 35.17 9.56
C VAL A 715 -26.87 36.60 9.31
N ARG A 716 -26.98 36.97 8.04
CA ARG A 716 -27.59 38.24 7.65
C ARG A 716 -29.12 38.18 7.74
N LEU A 717 -29.75 39.33 7.92
CA LEU A 717 -31.21 39.48 8.07
C LEU A 717 -32.08 38.72 7.05
N PRO A 718 -31.79 38.69 5.74
CA PRO A 718 -32.60 37.91 4.80
C PRO A 718 -32.63 36.40 5.10
N ALA A 719 -31.51 35.82 5.55
CA ALA A 719 -31.43 34.41 5.93
C ALA A 719 -32.18 34.15 7.25
N LEU A 720 -32.14 35.09 8.19
CA LEU A 720 -32.92 35.03 9.42
C LEU A 720 -34.43 35.07 9.13
N TYR A 721 -34.89 35.95 8.26
CA TYR A 721 -36.29 35.98 7.83
C TYR A 721 -36.73 34.68 7.17
N ALA A 722 -35.91 34.10 6.31
CA ALA A 722 -36.20 32.83 5.67
C ALA A 722 -36.33 31.69 6.69
N ALA A 723 -35.45 31.63 7.69
CA ALA A 723 -35.47 30.64 8.76
C ALA A 723 -36.74 30.78 9.63
N ILE A 724 -37.08 32.01 10.06
CA ILE A 724 -38.26 32.26 10.89
C ILE A 724 -39.52 31.85 10.15
N ARG A 725 -39.72 32.24 8.88
CA ARG A 725 -40.90 31.85 8.09
C ARG A 725 -40.98 30.34 7.84
N LYS A 726 -39.84 29.66 7.79
CA LYS A 726 -39.81 28.20 7.67
C LYS A 726 -40.28 27.50 8.96
N VAL A 727 -39.88 27.99 10.10
CA VAL A 727 -40.16 27.40 11.43
C VAL A 727 -41.53 27.87 11.98
N ILE A 728 -41.91 29.10 11.69
CA ILE A 728 -43.16 29.73 12.15
C ILE A 728 -43.99 30.04 10.91
N PRO A 729 -44.91 29.15 10.47
CA PRO A 729 -45.70 29.36 9.26
C PRO A 729 -46.60 30.62 9.28
N ALA A 730 -47.00 31.06 10.48
CA ALA A 730 -47.79 32.29 10.68
C ALA A 730 -46.96 33.57 10.48
N ALA A 731 -45.63 33.49 10.39
CA ALA A 731 -44.77 34.64 10.19
C ALA A 731 -44.86 35.16 8.75
N GLU A 732 -45.32 36.39 8.58
CA GLU A 732 -45.48 37.07 7.31
C GLU A 732 -44.53 38.26 7.17
N GLY A 733 -44.21 38.64 5.94
CA GLY A 733 -43.37 39.79 5.62
C GLY A 733 -42.03 39.41 4.99
N PRO A 734 -41.07 40.32 4.84
CA PRO A 734 -41.02 41.61 5.57
C PRO A 734 -41.97 42.68 5.03
N ASP A 735 -42.88 43.18 5.89
CA ASP A 735 -43.84 44.24 5.61
C ASP A 735 -43.56 45.49 6.45
N ILE A 736 -44.29 46.58 6.16
CA ILE A 736 -44.23 47.77 6.95
C ILE A 736 -45.24 47.67 8.11
N GLY A 737 -44.73 47.74 9.34
CA GLY A 737 -45.54 47.71 10.56
C GLY A 737 -45.16 48.82 11.53
N MET A 738 -45.85 48.86 12.67
CA MET A 738 -45.68 49.86 13.71
C MET A 738 -45.26 49.21 15.02
N VAL A 739 -44.22 49.74 15.66
CA VAL A 739 -43.81 49.43 17.04
C VAL A 739 -43.85 50.73 17.82
N GLY A 740 -44.83 50.89 18.71
CA GLY A 740 -45.12 52.17 19.31
C GLY A 740 -45.52 53.21 18.27
N ARG A 741 -44.83 54.32 18.18
CA ARG A 741 -45.02 55.38 17.18
C ARG A 741 -44.07 55.28 15.97
N ARG A 742 -43.21 54.26 15.91
CA ARG A 742 -42.20 54.09 14.84
C ARG A 742 -42.73 53.17 13.75
N ARG A 743 -42.65 53.64 12.50
CA ARG A 743 -42.92 52.84 11.30
C ARG A 743 -41.63 52.18 10.83
N MET A 744 -41.62 50.83 10.69
CA MET A 744 -40.45 50.09 10.29
C MET A 744 -40.81 48.86 9.45
N ARG A 745 -39.84 48.30 8.73
CA ARG A 745 -40.00 47.07 7.97
C ARG A 745 -39.62 45.89 8.82
N GLY A 746 -40.46 44.85 8.90
CA GLY A 746 -40.21 43.69 9.77
C GLY A 746 -41.16 42.53 9.52
N LEU A 747 -41.14 41.53 10.38
CA LEU A 747 -42.07 40.38 10.37
C LEU A 747 -43.22 40.59 11.32
N LYS A 748 -44.41 40.09 10.95
CA LYS A 748 -45.62 39.99 11.78
C LYS A 748 -46.04 38.55 11.96
N GLY A 749 -46.97 38.30 12.89
CA GLY A 749 -47.48 36.95 13.15
C GLY A 749 -46.54 36.04 13.96
N LEU A 750 -45.56 36.65 14.67
CA LEU A 750 -44.73 35.88 15.58
C LEU A 750 -45.48 35.63 16.90
N PRO A 751 -45.33 34.44 17.52
CA PRO A 751 -45.94 34.19 18.83
C PRO A 751 -45.34 35.12 19.88
N VAL A 752 -46.22 35.80 20.62
CA VAL A 752 -45.80 36.80 21.63
C VAL A 752 -45.50 36.14 22.97
N HIS A 753 -46.29 35.16 23.37
CA HIS A 753 -46.13 34.39 24.61
C HIS A 753 -45.80 32.93 24.34
N SER A 754 -45.24 32.24 25.31
CA SER A 754 -44.94 30.81 25.22
C SER A 754 -46.21 30.01 24.98
N ILE A 755 -46.16 29.04 24.07
CA ILE A 755 -47.24 28.06 23.86
C ILE A 755 -47.54 27.31 25.16
N ARG A 756 -46.55 27.13 26.05
CA ARG A 756 -46.72 26.49 27.36
C ARG A 756 -47.48 27.36 28.38
N ASP A 757 -47.41 28.67 28.26
CA ASP A 757 -48.10 29.61 29.17
C ASP A 757 -49.57 29.86 28.79
N LEU A 758 -49.95 29.48 27.55
CA LEU A 758 -51.34 29.60 27.06
C LEU A 758 -52.18 28.36 27.40
N SER A 759 -51.60 27.27 27.84
CA SER A 759 -52.32 26.07 28.25
C SER A 759 -52.71 26.13 29.72
N THR A 760 -53.81 26.74 30.02
CA THR A 760 -54.56 26.40 31.26
C THR A 760 -55.01 24.93 31.17
N PRO A 761 -55.11 24.21 32.29
CA PRO A 761 -55.46 22.75 32.28
C PRO A 761 -56.79 22.40 31.57
N ALA A 762 -57.63 23.36 31.33
CA ALA A 762 -58.93 23.22 30.64
C ALA A 762 -58.78 23.25 29.09
N GLU A 763 -57.84 24.02 28.54
CA GLU A 763 -57.62 24.14 27.09
C GLU A 763 -56.80 23.00 26.52
N ALA A 764 -55.84 22.45 27.31
CA ALA A 764 -55.06 21.27 26.93
C ALA A 764 -55.88 19.98 26.86
N GLN A 765 -57.06 19.91 27.52
CA GLN A 765 -57.98 18.79 27.40
C GLN A 765 -58.88 18.90 26.17
N GLN A 766 -59.15 20.11 25.70
CA GLN A 766 -60.00 20.35 24.54
C GLN A 766 -59.24 20.13 23.20
N GLU A 767 -57.96 20.38 23.13
CA GLU A 767 -57.13 20.05 21.96
C GLU A 767 -56.88 18.57 21.79
N LYS A 768 -56.76 17.81 22.90
CA LYS A 768 -56.65 16.35 22.85
C LYS A 768 -57.93 15.63 22.50
N ALA A 769 -59.08 16.30 22.56
CA ALA A 769 -60.38 15.77 22.16
C ALA A 769 -60.72 16.07 20.70
N ASN A 770 -59.98 16.99 20.05
CA ASN A 770 -60.20 17.39 18.65
C ASN A 770 -59.06 16.95 17.70
N ALA A 771 -58.04 16.23 18.19
CA ALA A 771 -56.98 15.56 17.40
C ALA A 771 -57.16 14.02 17.48
#